data_059eee57d21c629ea2aa7575338b659f
#
_entry.id   059eee57d21c629ea2aa7575338b659f
#
_cell.length_a   1.000
_cell.length_b   1.000
_cell.length_c   1.000
_cell.angle_alpha   90.00
_cell.angle_beta   90.00
_cell.angle_gamma   90.00
#
_symmetry.space_group_name_H-M   'P 1'
#
loop_
_entity.id
_entity.type
_entity.pdbx_description
1 polymer ?
#
loop_
_entity_poly.entity_id
_entity_poly.type
_entity_poly.pdbx_seq_one_letter_code
_entity_poly.pdbx_strand_id
1 'polypeptide(L)'
;MLVPLSWLRDFAPFDADDDAATDALAETFNDLGMVVEGIERVGEGLDGVVVARVLEVHGIEGADKIRRVLVDDGTGEPVQVVCGAWNFDAGAVVPFARVGAVLPGDFEIGRRKMKGVESHGMICSGAELRMGGDGKGILLLAPDVAAPGTPLADALGIEPDVVFDLAIETNRPDAMSIAGVARDAAARLGLPFAIPESVVPDGPVATADVASVVVESPELSPRFTAKAILDVVVGPSTSLVQRRLTLAGMRPINNVVDASNYVMLELGQPTHPYDLDQLPGHGLLVRAARPGEVVRTLDGVDRAVGDGENCLICDANGDPVGIGGIMGGESSEISASTTRVLLEAAYFTPMAIARTSKRLGLRSEASARFERGCDPEGIERAVNRFVSLLGVGVPTAGLLDVRSLPLERPAIHVRTARVNSLLGTSLPTEQIAGYLEPIGFAVAAADAVGLDVVPPSFRPDVFEEIHVVEEVARHHGYANITRTVPRSPFVGQLTPFQKNRRHLREVLAGVGASETLGIPLIGPGEAARAGLAEDAIEASEPMAREESRLRTSLLPTLLRAVSFNGSHREPGAWLFEIGHVFLVPAHRSAPLPDERELLGVALAGADAVTAKRVLDVIGQEFHVDVSLAATEDAPGLHPTRTAAVLLDGQAVGYVGEIDPGVLAEWGIEERVGWIELELERFLPRERSYVQARPISRFPSSDIDLAFVVPDTVPAALVESTLRDAAGELLEAVHLFDVYRGQGVPEGARSLAYRLRFQAQDRTLTDGDVARVRAQVIAAVESSHAARLRG
;
A
#
# COMPACT_ATOMS: atom_id res chain seq x y z
N MET A 1 -2.30 -14.27 -10.92
CA MET A 1 -2.83 -14.95 -12.15
C MET A 1 -2.57 -16.43 -12.02
N LEU A 2 -3.64 -17.26 -12.12
CA LEU A 2 -3.49 -18.70 -12.01
C LEU A 2 -3.03 -19.30 -13.34
N VAL A 3 -1.95 -20.09 -13.29
CA VAL A 3 -1.24 -20.63 -14.46
C VAL A 3 -1.12 -22.14 -14.31
N PRO A 4 -1.97 -22.96 -14.99
CA PRO A 4 -1.87 -24.40 -14.98
C PRO A 4 -0.67 -24.90 -15.77
N LEU A 5 0.10 -25.82 -15.18
CA LEU A 5 1.27 -26.43 -15.82
C LEU A 5 0.89 -27.18 -17.12
N SER A 6 -0.22 -27.89 -17.09
CA SER A 6 -0.71 -28.60 -18.30
C SER A 6 -0.99 -27.65 -19.46
N TRP A 7 -1.35 -26.39 -19.18
CA TRP A 7 -1.57 -25.39 -20.21
C TRP A 7 -0.26 -24.77 -20.70
N LEU A 8 0.71 -24.53 -19.79
CA LEU A 8 2.05 -24.08 -20.16
C LEU A 8 2.74 -25.05 -21.14
N ARG A 9 2.51 -26.36 -20.94
CA ARG A 9 3.10 -27.43 -21.77
C ARG A 9 2.63 -27.43 -23.22
N ASP A 10 1.54 -26.74 -23.55
CA ASP A 10 1.15 -26.53 -24.96
C ASP A 10 2.13 -25.62 -25.71
N PHE A 11 2.91 -24.80 -25.00
CA PHE A 11 3.81 -23.80 -25.56
C PHE A 11 5.28 -24.19 -25.50
N ALA A 12 5.69 -24.92 -24.47
CA ALA A 12 7.05 -25.40 -24.27
C ALA A 12 7.08 -26.65 -23.39
N PRO A 13 8.05 -27.57 -23.55
CA PRO A 13 8.12 -28.83 -22.81
C PRO A 13 8.70 -28.61 -21.41
N PHE A 14 7.94 -27.97 -20.51
CA PHE A 14 8.34 -27.75 -19.11
C PHE A 14 8.39 -29.08 -18.35
N ASP A 15 9.52 -29.32 -17.69
CA ASP A 15 9.69 -30.40 -16.73
C ASP A 15 9.30 -29.89 -15.34
N ALA A 16 8.27 -30.45 -14.77
CA ALA A 16 7.81 -30.25 -13.40
C ALA A 16 6.98 -31.48 -12.97
N ASP A 17 7.53 -32.67 -13.18
CA ASP A 17 6.87 -33.95 -12.91
C ASP A 17 7.01 -34.36 -11.44
N ASP A 18 7.91 -33.73 -10.68
CA ASP A 18 8.08 -33.93 -9.25
C ASP A 18 8.18 -32.58 -8.51
N ASP A 19 8.21 -32.64 -7.18
CA ASP A 19 8.25 -31.47 -6.31
C ASP A 19 9.50 -30.59 -6.56
N ALA A 20 10.65 -31.22 -6.74
CA ALA A 20 11.90 -30.49 -6.94
C ALA A 20 11.92 -29.75 -8.30
N ALA A 21 11.39 -30.37 -9.35
CA ALA A 21 11.26 -29.76 -10.68
C ALA A 21 10.18 -28.66 -10.66
N THR A 22 9.08 -28.85 -9.92
CA THR A 22 8.05 -27.81 -9.71
C THR A 22 8.62 -26.59 -8.99
N ASP A 23 9.39 -26.80 -7.90
CA ASP A 23 10.03 -25.73 -7.15
C ASP A 23 11.08 -24.99 -8.01
N ALA A 24 11.85 -25.70 -8.83
CA ALA A 24 12.80 -25.10 -9.75
C ALA A 24 12.12 -24.23 -10.81
N LEU A 25 10.95 -24.65 -11.32
CA LEU A 25 10.17 -23.84 -12.24
C LEU A 25 9.59 -22.59 -11.54
N ALA A 26 9.11 -22.74 -10.30
CA ALA A 26 8.65 -21.62 -9.47
C ALA A 26 9.77 -20.61 -9.21
N GLU A 27 10.98 -21.06 -8.91
CA GLU A 27 12.15 -20.19 -8.78
C GLU A 27 12.48 -19.47 -10.10
N THR A 28 12.32 -20.15 -11.22
CA THR A 28 12.50 -19.53 -12.55
C THR A 28 11.51 -18.39 -12.77
N PHE A 29 10.25 -18.55 -12.38
CA PHE A 29 9.26 -17.47 -12.44
C PHE A 29 9.65 -16.30 -11.53
N ASN A 30 10.05 -16.57 -10.28
CA ASN A 30 10.52 -15.55 -9.34
C ASN A 30 11.73 -14.77 -9.89
N ASP A 31 12.72 -15.46 -10.43
CA ASP A 31 13.92 -14.87 -11.04
C ASP A 31 13.59 -13.96 -12.23
N LEU A 32 12.51 -14.28 -12.96
CA LEU A 32 12.00 -13.50 -14.08
C LEU A 32 11.09 -12.33 -13.63
N GLY A 33 10.87 -12.15 -12.33
CA GLY A 33 10.01 -11.10 -11.77
C GLY A 33 8.51 -11.43 -11.84
N MET A 34 8.14 -12.69 -12.07
CA MET A 34 6.78 -13.20 -11.96
C MET A 34 6.67 -13.90 -10.61
N VAL A 35 6.36 -13.13 -9.54
CA VAL A 35 6.39 -13.63 -8.16
C VAL A 35 5.37 -14.74 -7.96
N VAL A 36 5.83 -15.90 -7.50
CA VAL A 36 4.96 -17.03 -7.15
C VAL A 36 4.39 -16.80 -5.75
N GLU A 37 3.10 -16.48 -5.67
CA GLU A 37 2.38 -16.29 -4.41
C GLU A 37 1.88 -17.60 -3.81
N GLY A 38 1.68 -18.62 -4.66
CA GLY A 38 1.24 -19.93 -4.24
C GLY A 38 1.40 -20.99 -5.33
N ILE A 39 1.43 -22.26 -4.90
CA ILE A 39 1.42 -23.42 -5.78
C ILE A 39 0.31 -24.33 -5.29
N GLU A 40 -0.67 -24.59 -6.15
CA GLU A 40 -1.77 -25.52 -5.86
C GLU A 40 -1.60 -26.80 -6.68
N ARG A 41 -1.69 -27.94 -6.01
CA ARG A 41 -1.69 -29.26 -6.64
C ARG A 41 -3.11 -29.78 -6.74
N VAL A 42 -3.64 -29.85 -7.93
CA VAL A 42 -5.00 -30.27 -8.23
C VAL A 42 -5.01 -31.76 -8.54
N GLY A 43 -5.99 -32.49 -7.97
CA GLY A 43 -6.11 -33.93 -8.14
C GLY A 43 -5.21 -34.77 -7.23
N GLU A 44 -4.33 -34.15 -6.43
CA GLU A 44 -3.61 -34.84 -5.36
C GLU A 44 -4.52 -35.11 -4.16
N GLY A 45 -4.17 -36.15 -3.39
CA GLY A 45 -4.94 -36.52 -2.19
C GLY A 45 -6.31 -37.16 -2.51
N LEU A 46 -6.51 -37.64 -3.73
CA LEU A 46 -7.70 -38.41 -4.11
C LEU A 46 -7.47 -39.93 -4.07
N ASP A 47 -6.23 -40.35 -3.75
CA ASP A 47 -5.92 -41.78 -3.60
C ASP A 47 -6.72 -42.38 -2.45
N GLY A 48 -7.43 -43.47 -2.71
CA GLY A 48 -8.34 -44.08 -1.73
C GLY A 48 -9.67 -43.36 -1.57
N VAL A 49 -9.96 -42.36 -2.37
CA VAL A 49 -11.30 -41.78 -2.50
C VAL A 49 -12.01 -42.45 -3.68
N VAL A 50 -13.17 -43.01 -3.43
CA VAL A 50 -13.93 -43.76 -4.43
C VAL A 50 -15.35 -43.24 -4.55
N VAL A 51 -16.01 -43.54 -5.67
CA VAL A 51 -17.44 -43.38 -5.81
C VAL A 51 -18.13 -44.38 -4.89
N ALA A 52 -19.08 -43.96 -4.07
CA ALA A 52 -19.89 -44.82 -3.23
C ALA A 52 -21.37 -44.48 -3.36
N ARG A 53 -22.22 -45.47 -3.13
CA ARG A 53 -23.68 -45.29 -3.08
C ARG A 53 -24.16 -45.40 -1.64
N VAL A 54 -24.93 -44.44 -1.21
CA VAL A 54 -25.57 -44.47 0.11
C VAL A 54 -26.71 -45.52 0.09
N LEU A 55 -26.60 -46.50 0.97
CA LEU A 55 -27.60 -47.59 1.11
C LEU A 55 -28.67 -47.20 2.13
N GLU A 56 -28.25 -46.79 3.32
CA GLU A 56 -29.14 -46.48 4.44
C GLU A 56 -28.65 -45.26 5.22
N VAL A 57 -29.57 -44.48 5.79
CA VAL A 57 -29.29 -43.33 6.64
C VAL A 57 -30.15 -43.44 7.89
N HIS A 58 -29.52 -43.44 9.08
CA HIS A 58 -30.18 -43.54 10.36
C HIS A 58 -29.72 -42.44 11.33
N GLY A 59 -30.63 -41.92 12.14
CA GLY A 59 -30.32 -41.08 13.28
C GLY A 59 -29.55 -41.86 14.37
N ILE A 60 -28.73 -41.13 15.15
CA ILE A 60 -28.02 -41.70 16.30
C ILE A 60 -28.71 -41.16 17.55
N GLU A 61 -29.13 -42.05 18.44
CA GLU A 61 -29.81 -41.68 19.69
C GLU A 61 -28.95 -40.76 20.55
N GLY A 62 -29.46 -39.60 20.92
CA GLY A 62 -28.73 -38.59 21.68
C GLY A 62 -27.68 -37.78 20.88
N ALA A 63 -27.80 -37.76 19.53
CA ALA A 63 -26.86 -37.00 18.67
C ALA A 63 -27.58 -36.38 17.46
N ASP A 64 -28.25 -35.26 17.65
CA ASP A 64 -29.05 -34.58 16.61
C ASP A 64 -28.23 -33.96 15.44
N LYS A 65 -26.91 -33.89 15.55
CA LYS A 65 -26.03 -33.26 14.54
C LYS A 65 -25.29 -34.25 13.64
N ILE A 66 -25.41 -35.56 13.90
CA ILE A 66 -24.71 -36.60 13.13
C ILE A 66 -25.63 -37.78 12.87
N ARG A 67 -25.38 -38.47 11.74
CA ARG A 67 -26.15 -39.64 11.30
C ARG A 67 -25.23 -40.82 11.05
N ARG A 68 -25.72 -42.03 11.31
CA ARG A 68 -25.11 -43.29 10.86
C ARG A 68 -25.53 -43.54 9.42
N VAL A 69 -24.57 -43.80 8.57
CA VAL A 69 -24.78 -44.02 7.14
C VAL A 69 -24.10 -45.35 6.76
N LEU A 70 -24.77 -46.15 5.97
CA LEU A 70 -24.18 -47.31 5.30
C LEU A 70 -23.97 -46.97 3.84
N VAL A 71 -22.75 -47.20 3.33
CA VAL A 71 -22.41 -46.98 1.94
C VAL A 71 -21.89 -48.24 1.28
N ASP A 72 -22.22 -48.44 0.02
CA ASP A 72 -21.57 -49.38 -0.88
C ASP A 72 -20.39 -48.66 -1.56
N ASP A 73 -19.19 -49.09 -1.22
CA ASP A 73 -17.94 -48.60 -1.77
C ASP A 73 -17.33 -49.54 -2.82
N GLY A 74 -18.09 -50.50 -3.30
CA GLY A 74 -17.67 -51.49 -4.30
C GLY A 74 -16.87 -52.67 -3.74
N THR A 75 -16.69 -52.78 -2.43
CA THR A 75 -15.98 -53.94 -1.80
C THR A 75 -16.85 -55.15 -1.57
N GLY A 76 -18.15 -55.01 -1.79
CA GLY A 76 -19.15 -56.10 -1.64
C GLY A 76 -19.79 -56.18 -0.26
N GLU A 77 -19.26 -55.46 0.74
CA GLU A 77 -19.87 -55.37 2.08
C GLU A 77 -20.19 -53.89 2.39
N PRO A 78 -21.37 -53.59 2.96
CA PRO A 78 -21.68 -52.19 3.34
C PRO A 78 -20.72 -51.65 4.38
N VAL A 79 -20.18 -50.45 4.15
CA VAL A 79 -19.29 -49.75 5.07
C VAL A 79 -20.08 -48.76 5.92
N GLN A 80 -19.90 -48.85 7.25
CA GLN A 80 -20.52 -47.93 8.18
C GLN A 80 -19.70 -46.67 8.39
N VAL A 81 -20.33 -45.50 8.27
CA VAL A 81 -19.72 -44.19 8.55
C VAL A 81 -20.64 -43.30 9.35
N VAL A 82 -20.07 -42.27 10.01
CA VAL A 82 -20.80 -41.24 10.71
C VAL A 82 -20.62 -39.94 9.94
N CYS A 83 -21.73 -39.30 9.54
CA CYS A 83 -21.70 -38.07 8.76
C CYS A 83 -22.51 -36.94 9.43
N GLY A 84 -22.01 -35.72 9.42
CA GLY A 84 -22.68 -34.53 9.94
C GLY A 84 -23.47 -33.73 8.91
N ALA A 85 -23.39 -34.08 7.64
CA ALA A 85 -24.12 -33.38 6.57
C ALA A 85 -25.55 -33.91 6.43
N TRP A 86 -26.49 -33.08 5.97
CA TRP A 86 -27.92 -33.38 5.86
C TRP A 86 -28.46 -33.22 4.44
N ASN A 87 -27.60 -32.94 3.46
CA ASN A 87 -27.98 -32.67 2.08
C ASN A 87 -28.09 -33.92 1.19
N PHE A 88 -28.21 -35.14 1.77
CA PHE A 88 -28.31 -36.40 1.04
C PHE A 88 -29.18 -37.40 1.77
N ASP A 89 -29.66 -38.40 1.03
CA ASP A 89 -30.45 -39.50 1.53
C ASP A 89 -30.02 -40.86 0.90
N ALA A 90 -30.69 -41.96 1.26
CA ALA A 90 -30.45 -43.27 0.65
C ALA A 90 -30.61 -43.19 -0.89
N GLY A 91 -29.73 -43.85 -1.62
CA GLY A 91 -29.64 -43.82 -3.08
C GLY A 91 -28.67 -42.75 -3.63
N ALA A 92 -28.26 -41.77 -2.84
CA ALA A 92 -27.28 -40.75 -3.28
C ALA A 92 -25.94 -41.38 -3.67
N VAL A 93 -25.31 -40.82 -4.70
CA VAL A 93 -23.93 -41.18 -5.11
C VAL A 93 -23.00 -40.09 -4.59
N VAL A 94 -21.96 -40.52 -3.89
CA VAL A 94 -21.11 -39.63 -3.09
C VAL A 94 -19.62 -40.02 -3.20
N PRO A 95 -18.69 -39.10 -3.03
CA PRO A 95 -17.27 -39.42 -2.83
C PRO A 95 -17.05 -39.96 -1.41
N PHE A 96 -16.38 -41.08 -1.34
CA PHE A 96 -16.09 -41.78 -0.10
C PHE A 96 -14.60 -42.04 0.06
N ALA A 97 -13.99 -41.43 1.09
CA ALA A 97 -12.62 -41.68 1.45
C ALA A 97 -12.50 -42.88 2.38
N ARG A 98 -11.76 -43.89 1.93
CA ARG A 98 -11.46 -45.11 2.69
C ARG A 98 -10.50 -44.82 3.84
N VAL A 99 -10.51 -45.70 4.84
CA VAL A 99 -9.50 -45.65 5.92
C VAL A 99 -8.10 -45.82 5.32
N GLY A 100 -7.19 -44.89 5.64
CA GLY A 100 -5.85 -44.80 5.09
C GLY A 100 -5.71 -43.85 3.90
N ALA A 101 -6.83 -43.32 3.36
CA ALA A 101 -6.75 -42.23 2.37
C ALA A 101 -6.19 -40.96 3.02
N VAL A 102 -5.37 -40.25 2.29
CA VAL A 102 -4.84 -38.95 2.69
C VAL A 102 -5.47 -37.89 1.76
N LEU A 103 -6.35 -37.08 2.33
CA LEU A 103 -7.02 -36.02 1.59
C LEU A 103 -6.12 -34.80 1.43
N PRO A 104 -6.47 -33.87 0.50
CA PRO A 104 -5.73 -32.63 0.32
C PRO A 104 -5.48 -31.88 1.64
N GLY A 105 -4.22 -31.44 1.90
CA GLY A 105 -3.80 -30.83 3.17
C GLY A 105 -3.37 -31.84 4.22
N ASP A 106 -2.87 -33.02 3.79
CA ASP A 106 -2.30 -34.08 4.64
C ASP A 106 -3.28 -34.63 5.69
N PHE A 107 -4.57 -34.61 5.37
CA PHE A 107 -5.61 -35.07 6.26
C PHE A 107 -5.85 -36.59 6.11
N GLU A 108 -5.23 -37.38 6.98
CA GLU A 108 -5.36 -38.86 6.99
C GLU A 108 -6.70 -39.31 7.56
N ILE A 109 -7.37 -40.17 6.81
CA ILE A 109 -8.67 -40.78 7.17
C ILE A 109 -8.44 -42.03 8.03
N GLY A 110 -8.70 -41.89 9.31
CA GLY A 110 -8.61 -42.99 10.28
C GLY A 110 -10.00 -43.51 10.71
N ARG A 111 -10.01 -44.70 11.36
CA ARG A 111 -11.21 -45.17 12.06
C ARG A 111 -11.50 -44.26 13.25
N ARG A 112 -12.75 -43.82 13.39
CA ARG A 112 -13.17 -42.93 14.51
C ARG A 112 -14.44 -43.49 15.17
N LYS A 113 -14.58 -43.27 16.47
CA LYS A 113 -15.80 -43.56 17.21
C LYS A 113 -16.47 -42.27 17.67
N MET A 114 -17.71 -42.05 17.25
CA MET A 114 -18.49 -40.86 17.58
C MET A 114 -19.81 -41.27 18.22
N LYS A 115 -20.04 -40.83 19.44
CA LYS A 115 -21.28 -41.18 20.20
C LYS A 115 -21.56 -42.68 20.25
N GLY A 116 -20.52 -43.50 20.38
CA GLY A 116 -20.64 -44.97 20.46
C GLY A 116 -20.66 -45.70 19.12
N VAL A 117 -20.85 -44.98 17.99
CA VAL A 117 -20.89 -45.54 16.63
C VAL A 117 -19.52 -45.43 15.99
N GLU A 118 -19.00 -46.49 15.39
CA GLU A 118 -17.73 -46.50 14.66
C GLU A 118 -17.92 -45.98 13.22
N SER A 119 -17.01 -45.13 12.76
CA SER A 119 -16.90 -44.67 11.38
C SER A 119 -15.67 -45.30 10.73
N HIS A 120 -15.87 -46.00 9.62
CA HIS A 120 -14.82 -46.67 8.85
C HIS A 120 -14.54 -45.96 7.53
N GLY A 121 -14.33 -44.65 7.57
CA GLY A 121 -14.09 -43.78 6.43
C GLY A 121 -14.85 -42.49 6.58
N MET A 122 -14.85 -41.67 5.52
CA MET A 122 -15.49 -40.39 5.48
C MET A 122 -16.18 -40.11 4.12
N ILE A 123 -17.42 -39.67 4.15
CA ILE A 123 -18.09 -39.09 2.98
C ILE A 123 -17.61 -37.64 2.86
N CYS A 124 -17.11 -37.25 1.69
CA CYS A 124 -16.37 -35.96 1.53
C CYS A 124 -17.25 -34.86 0.95
N SER A 125 -16.99 -33.63 1.38
CA SER A 125 -17.48 -32.42 0.75
C SER A 125 -16.60 -32.02 -0.43
N GLY A 126 -17.09 -31.12 -1.31
CA GLY A 126 -16.29 -30.58 -2.37
C GLY A 126 -15.10 -29.74 -1.84
N ALA A 127 -15.27 -29.05 -0.71
CA ALA A 127 -14.21 -28.28 -0.06
C ALA A 127 -13.06 -29.16 0.47
N GLU A 128 -13.38 -30.32 1.09
CA GLU A 128 -12.36 -31.27 1.57
C GLU A 128 -11.54 -31.91 0.44
N LEU A 129 -12.15 -32.05 -0.73
CA LEU A 129 -11.52 -32.58 -1.95
C LEU A 129 -10.87 -31.47 -2.81
N ARG A 130 -10.90 -30.21 -2.37
CA ARG A 130 -10.51 -29.02 -3.15
C ARG A 130 -11.20 -28.92 -4.53
N MET A 131 -12.45 -29.38 -4.58
CA MET A 131 -13.30 -29.37 -5.76
C MET A 131 -14.36 -28.26 -5.73
N GLY A 132 -14.16 -27.25 -4.87
CA GLY A 132 -15.09 -26.14 -4.67
C GLY A 132 -16.21 -26.42 -3.65
N GLY A 133 -17.09 -25.44 -3.43
CA GLY A 133 -18.17 -25.50 -2.45
C GLY A 133 -17.86 -24.82 -1.13
N ASP A 134 -18.91 -24.58 -0.31
CA ASP A 134 -18.83 -23.85 0.97
C ASP A 134 -18.56 -24.74 2.20
N GLY A 135 -18.34 -26.05 1.97
CA GLY A 135 -18.09 -27.06 3.03
C GLY A 135 -19.28 -27.35 3.94
N LYS A 136 -20.48 -26.82 3.67
CA LYS A 136 -21.68 -27.03 4.50
C LYS A 136 -22.40 -28.33 4.24
N GLY A 137 -22.04 -29.07 3.19
CA GLY A 137 -22.62 -30.35 2.81
C GLY A 137 -21.62 -31.25 2.10
N ILE A 138 -21.96 -32.50 1.89
CA ILE A 138 -21.17 -33.44 1.07
C ILE A 138 -21.34 -33.11 -0.42
N LEU A 139 -20.36 -33.53 -1.22
CA LEU A 139 -20.45 -33.50 -2.68
C LEU A 139 -21.41 -34.58 -3.18
N LEU A 140 -22.43 -34.19 -3.96
CA LEU A 140 -23.31 -35.11 -4.63
C LEU A 140 -22.85 -35.33 -6.07
N LEU A 141 -22.69 -36.59 -6.44
CA LEU A 141 -22.30 -36.99 -7.79
C LEU A 141 -23.52 -37.33 -8.63
N ALA A 142 -23.40 -37.29 -9.94
CA ALA A 142 -24.46 -37.77 -10.84
C ALA A 142 -24.76 -39.26 -10.57
N PRO A 143 -26.04 -39.69 -10.57
CA PRO A 143 -26.41 -41.04 -10.22
C PRO A 143 -25.78 -42.14 -11.07
N ASP A 144 -25.35 -41.80 -12.28
CA ASP A 144 -24.77 -42.64 -13.30
C ASP A 144 -23.29 -42.35 -13.59
N VAL A 145 -22.62 -41.56 -12.74
CA VAL A 145 -21.22 -41.13 -12.95
C VAL A 145 -20.26 -42.30 -13.11
N ALA A 146 -20.34 -43.29 -12.23
CA ALA A 146 -19.56 -44.53 -12.26
C ALA A 146 -20.13 -45.55 -11.29
N ALA A 147 -19.67 -46.80 -11.38
CA ALA A 147 -20.02 -47.85 -10.41
C ALA A 147 -19.36 -47.57 -9.04
N PRO A 148 -19.97 -47.98 -7.91
CA PRO A 148 -19.33 -47.96 -6.62
C PRO A 148 -17.96 -48.65 -6.63
N GLY A 149 -16.97 -48.05 -5.95
CA GLY A 149 -15.58 -48.54 -5.92
C GLY A 149 -14.69 -47.99 -7.01
N THR A 150 -15.24 -47.32 -8.04
CA THR A 150 -14.43 -46.63 -9.03
C THR A 150 -13.66 -45.48 -8.35
N PRO A 151 -12.32 -45.34 -8.57
CA PRO A 151 -11.57 -44.16 -8.06
C PRO A 151 -12.25 -42.86 -8.47
N LEU A 152 -12.36 -41.92 -7.56
CA LEU A 152 -13.07 -40.67 -7.83
C LEU A 152 -12.45 -39.88 -8.98
N ALA A 153 -11.12 -39.87 -9.03
CA ALA A 153 -10.38 -39.18 -10.10
C ALA A 153 -10.76 -39.75 -11.48
N ASP A 154 -10.80 -41.10 -11.60
CA ASP A 154 -11.17 -41.77 -12.85
C ASP A 154 -12.65 -41.51 -13.23
N ALA A 155 -13.54 -41.60 -12.21
CA ALA A 155 -14.98 -41.38 -12.41
C ALA A 155 -15.30 -39.97 -12.91
N LEU A 156 -14.53 -38.97 -12.48
CA LEU A 156 -14.72 -37.55 -12.82
C LEU A 156 -13.77 -37.08 -13.94
N GLY A 157 -12.86 -37.95 -14.41
CA GLY A 157 -11.85 -37.59 -15.39
C GLY A 157 -10.90 -36.52 -14.87
N ILE A 158 -10.57 -36.51 -13.57
CA ILE A 158 -9.64 -35.58 -12.95
C ILE A 158 -8.22 -36.03 -13.28
N GLU A 159 -7.55 -35.27 -14.09
CA GLU A 159 -6.12 -35.42 -14.31
C GLU A 159 -5.35 -34.53 -13.33
N PRO A 160 -4.28 -34.99 -12.67
CA PRO A 160 -3.45 -34.15 -11.82
C PRO A 160 -2.90 -32.95 -12.58
N ASP A 161 -2.77 -31.82 -11.90
CA ASP A 161 -2.15 -30.61 -12.45
C ASP A 161 -1.49 -29.78 -11.33
N VAL A 162 -0.55 -28.92 -11.71
CA VAL A 162 0.04 -27.94 -10.82
C VAL A 162 -0.38 -26.55 -11.31
N VAL A 163 -0.92 -25.73 -10.41
CA VAL A 163 -1.35 -24.39 -10.72
C VAL A 163 -0.47 -23.42 -9.94
N PHE A 164 0.26 -22.58 -10.66
CA PHE A 164 1.04 -21.48 -10.07
C PHE A 164 0.19 -20.23 -9.97
N ASP A 165 0.13 -19.61 -8.79
CA ASP A 165 -0.44 -18.27 -8.65
C ASP A 165 0.68 -17.24 -8.79
N LEU A 166 0.66 -16.49 -9.89
CA LEU A 166 1.68 -15.53 -10.26
C LEU A 166 1.18 -14.11 -10.08
N ALA A 167 1.91 -13.30 -9.29
CA ALA A 167 1.78 -11.84 -9.29
C ALA A 167 2.53 -11.26 -10.49
N ILE A 168 1.80 -10.68 -11.43
CA ILE A 168 2.36 -10.09 -12.65
C ILE A 168 2.50 -8.58 -12.48
N GLU A 169 3.72 -8.08 -12.66
CA GLU A 169 4.03 -6.66 -12.58
C GLU A 169 3.32 -5.83 -13.65
N THR A 170 3.05 -4.56 -13.33
CA THR A 170 2.24 -3.69 -14.20
C THR A 170 2.90 -3.38 -15.54
N ASN A 171 4.22 -3.41 -15.62
CA ASN A 171 4.99 -3.21 -16.85
C ASN A 171 5.13 -4.47 -17.71
N ARG A 172 4.48 -5.60 -17.30
CA ARG A 172 4.55 -6.88 -18.04
C ARG A 172 3.18 -7.30 -18.56
N PRO A 173 2.60 -6.54 -19.52
CA PRO A 173 1.30 -6.90 -20.12
C PRO A 173 1.34 -8.24 -20.84
N ASP A 174 2.44 -8.60 -21.44
CA ASP A 174 2.65 -9.87 -22.15
C ASP A 174 2.54 -11.09 -21.21
N ALA A 175 3.04 -10.96 -19.97
CA ALA A 175 2.94 -12.01 -18.93
C ALA A 175 1.52 -12.15 -18.32
N MET A 176 0.58 -11.28 -18.68
CA MET A 176 -0.85 -11.47 -18.37
C MET A 176 -1.52 -12.54 -19.24
N SER A 177 -0.73 -13.50 -19.75
CA SER A 177 -1.17 -14.62 -20.59
C SER A 177 -0.32 -15.85 -20.35
N ILE A 178 -0.93 -17.06 -20.56
CA ILE A 178 -0.22 -18.33 -20.48
C ILE A 178 0.94 -18.36 -21.50
N ALA A 179 0.69 -17.90 -22.73
CA ALA A 179 1.71 -17.84 -23.78
C ALA A 179 2.88 -16.91 -23.40
N GLY A 180 2.60 -15.77 -22.77
CA GLY A 180 3.64 -14.83 -22.34
C GLY A 180 4.51 -15.36 -21.22
N VAL A 181 3.88 -15.96 -20.20
CA VAL A 181 4.60 -16.66 -19.11
C VAL A 181 5.45 -17.80 -19.67
N ALA A 182 4.87 -18.61 -20.55
CA ALA A 182 5.59 -19.72 -21.19
C ALA A 182 6.79 -19.24 -22.02
N ARG A 183 6.65 -18.14 -22.79
CA ARG A 183 7.74 -17.58 -23.62
C ARG A 183 8.94 -17.17 -22.76
N ASP A 184 8.69 -16.42 -21.71
CA ASP A 184 9.74 -15.93 -20.81
C ASP A 184 10.47 -17.09 -20.12
N ALA A 185 9.71 -18.01 -19.52
CA ALA A 185 10.29 -19.17 -18.84
C ALA A 185 11.03 -20.10 -19.79
N ALA A 186 10.47 -20.37 -20.98
CA ALA A 186 11.13 -21.18 -22.00
C ALA A 186 12.46 -20.55 -22.46
N ALA A 187 12.47 -19.24 -22.74
CA ALA A 187 13.69 -18.51 -23.09
C ALA A 187 14.75 -18.60 -21.98
N ARG A 188 14.35 -18.46 -20.72
CA ARG A 188 15.25 -18.57 -19.56
C ARG A 188 15.83 -19.97 -19.39
N LEU A 189 15.03 -21.01 -19.66
CA LEU A 189 15.42 -22.41 -19.56
C LEU A 189 16.05 -22.98 -20.83
N GLY A 190 16.11 -22.19 -21.91
CA GLY A 190 16.61 -22.66 -23.21
C GLY A 190 15.71 -23.70 -23.88
N LEU A 191 14.42 -23.70 -23.56
CA LEU A 191 13.44 -24.60 -24.16
C LEU A 191 12.88 -24.04 -25.47
N PRO A 192 12.49 -24.91 -26.44
CA PRO A 192 11.79 -24.47 -27.63
C PRO A 192 10.40 -23.94 -27.26
N PHE A 193 10.06 -22.76 -27.78
CA PHE A 193 8.77 -22.12 -27.57
C PHE A 193 8.03 -21.97 -28.87
N ALA A 194 6.75 -22.32 -28.90
CA ALA A 194 5.87 -22.09 -30.04
C ALA A 194 4.44 -21.80 -29.58
N ILE A 195 3.78 -20.87 -30.27
CA ILE A 195 2.33 -20.68 -30.10
C ILE A 195 1.64 -21.61 -31.10
N PRO A 196 0.74 -22.52 -30.69
CA PRO A 196 0.01 -23.39 -31.58
C PRO A 196 -0.75 -22.60 -32.66
N GLU A 197 -0.57 -22.95 -33.91
CA GLU A 197 -1.30 -22.32 -34.99
C GLU A 197 -2.77 -22.72 -35.01
N SER A 198 -3.64 -21.76 -35.24
CA SER A 198 -5.07 -21.99 -35.47
C SER A 198 -5.42 -21.59 -36.89
N VAL A 199 -5.53 -22.58 -37.75
CA VAL A 199 -5.93 -22.36 -39.15
C VAL A 199 -7.45 -22.44 -39.25
N VAL A 200 -8.08 -21.35 -39.65
CA VAL A 200 -9.53 -21.24 -39.85
C VAL A 200 -9.81 -21.06 -41.33
N PRO A 201 -10.47 -22.01 -41.96
CA PRO A 201 -10.89 -21.84 -43.35
C PRO A 201 -12.00 -20.78 -43.46
N ASP A 202 -11.88 -19.89 -44.41
CA ASP A 202 -12.91 -18.91 -44.70
C ASP A 202 -14.19 -19.57 -45.24
N GLY A 203 -15.32 -19.11 -44.78
CA GLY A 203 -16.63 -19.47 -45.30
C GLY A 203 -16.98 -18.73 -46.62
N PRO A 204 -18.14 -19.02 -47.18
CA PRO A 204 -18.52 -18.47 -48.51
C PRO A 204 -19.01 -17.01 -48.48
N VAL A 205 -19.32 -16.46 -47.33
CA VAL A 205 -19.87 -15.10 -47.15
C VAL A 205 -18.81 -14.18 -46.56
N ALA A 206 -18.60 -13.00 -47.17
CA ALA A 206 -17.65 -12.04 -46.64
C ALA A 206 -18.17 -11.38 -45.36
N THR A 207 -17.29 -11.09 -44.39
CA THR A 207 -17.67 -10.39 -43.13
C THR A 207 -18.30 -9.04 -43.44
N ALA A 208 -17.80 -8.34 -44.47
CA ALA A 208 -18.32 -7.03 -44.88
C ALA A 208 -19.73 -7.06 -45.48
N ASP A 209 -20.22 -8.26 -45.91
CA ASP A 209 -21.58 -8.41 -46.41
C ASP A 209 -22.61 -8.57 -45.28
N VAL A 210 -22.18 -8.89 -44.06
CA VAL A 210 -23.06 -9.19 -42.94
C VAL A 210 -22.89 -8.25 -41.74
N ALA A 211 -21.76 -7.54 -41.65
CA ALA A 211 -21.48 -6.62 -40.55
C ALA A 211 -20.66 -5.39 -41.01
N SER A 212 -20.62 -4.34 -40.20
CA SER A 212 -19.80 -3.16 -40.44
C SER A 212 -19.12 -2.67 -39.15
N VAL A 213 -17.97 -1.97 -39.32
CA VAL A 213 -17.23 -1.34 -38.21
C VAL A 213 -16.87 0.08 -38.61
N VAL A 214 -17.14 1.04 -37.71
CA VAL A 214 -16.73 2.44 -37.84
C VAL A 214 -16.02 2.87 -36.58
N VAL A 215 -14.86 3.54 -36.69
CA VAL A 215 -14.12 4.10 -35.58
C VAL A 215 -14.11 5.62 -35.71
N GLU A 216 -14.89 6.32 -34.87
CA GLU A 216 -14.94 7.78 -34.84
C GLU A 216 -13.90 8.39 -33.88
N SER A 217 -13.43 7.60 -32.89
CA SER A 217 -12.44 8.04 -31.90
C SER A 217 -11.18 7.19 -31.98
N PRO A 218 -10.32 7.43 -32.99
CA PRO A 218 -9.10 6.65 -33.19
C PRO A 218 -8.10 6.76 -32.04
N GLU A 219 -8.11 7.87 -31.31
CA GLU A 219 -7.27 8.09 -30.12
C GLU A 219 -7.65 7.19 -28.94
N LEU A 220 -8.90 6.70 -28.89
CA LEU A 220 -9.36 5.76 -27.85
C LEU A 220 -9.20 4.30 -28.29
N SER A 221 -9.37 4.02 -29.59
CA SER A 221 -9.18 2.68 -30.16
C SER A 221 -8.42 2.76 -31.49
N PRO A 222 -7.06 2.70 -31.44
CA PRO A 222 -6.22 2.77 -32.63
C PRO A 222 -6.42 1.62 -33.63
N ARG A 223 -6.82 0.43 -33.16
CA ARG A 223 -7.14 -0.72 -33.98
C ARG A 223 -8.38 -1.42 -33.47
N PHE A 224 -9.36 -1.66 -34.35
CA PHE A 224 -10.59 -2.36 -33.99
C PHE A 224 -10.95 -3.35 -35.10
N THR A 225 -11.21 -4.60 -34.71
CA THR A 225 -11.54 -5.65 -35.67
C THR A 225 -12.86 -6.34 -35.32
N ALA A 226 -13.52 -6.87 -36.34
CA ALA A 226 -14.69 -7.72 -36.15
C ALA A 226 -14.71 -8.88 -37.16
N LYS A 227 -15.14 -10.06 -36.69
CA LYS A 227 -15.35 -11.28 -37.46
C LYS A 227 -16.73 -11.86 -37.17
N ALA A 228 -17.51 -12.15 -38.19
CA ALA A 228 -18.81 -12.81 -38.00
C ALA A 228 -18.67 -14.33 -38.06
N ILE A 229 -19.41 -15.04 -37.26
CA ILE A 229 -19.58 -16.50 -37.29
C ILE A 229 -21.06 -16.80 -37.39
N LEU A 230 -21.47 -17.51 -38.44
CA LEU A 230 -22.86 -17.85 -38.75
C LEU A 230 -23.16 -19.28 -38.29
N ASP A 231 -24.44 -19.60 -38.16
CA ASP A 231 -24.95 -20.94 -37.80
C ASP A 231 -24.30 -21.49 -36.50
N VAL A 232 -24.10 -20.62 -35.53
CA VAL A 232 -23.58 -21.00 -34.21
C VAL A 232 -24.63 -21.72 -33.42
N VAL A 233 -24.24 -22.76 -32.71
CA VAL A 233 -25.09 -23.46 -31.72
C VAL A 233 -24.46 -23.24 -30.35
N VAL A 234 -25.14 -22.47 -29.51
CA VAL A 234 -24.71 -22.20 -28.14
C VAL A 234 -24.96 -23.40 -27.25
N GLY A 235 -23.94 -23.88 -26.56
CA GLY A 235 -24.00 -25.04 -25.68
C GLY A 235 -22.79 -25.07 -24.72
N PRO A 236 -22.59 -26.15 -23.98
CA PRO A 236 -21.42 -26.32 -23.13
C PRO A 236 -20.14 -26.40 -23.96
N SER A 237 -19.05 -25.84 -23.43
CA SER A 237 -17.72 -25.99 -24.00
C SER A 237 -17.18 -27.41 -23.86
N THR A 238 -16.11 -27.73 -24.56
CA THR A 238 -15.40 -29.01 -24.39
C THR A 238 -14.87 -29.16 -22.96
N SER A 239 -14.73 -30.38 -22.47
CA SER A 239 -14.22 -30.68 -21.12
C SER A 239 -12.82 -30.03 -20.90
N LEU A 240 -11.96 -30.02 -21.91
CA LEU A 240 -10.64 -29.37 -21.86
C LEU A 240 -10.76 -27.86 -21.60
N VAL A 241 -11.63 -27.16 -22.33
CA VAL A 241 -11.84 -25.72 -22.16
C VAL A 241 -12.41 -25.41 -20.77
N GLN A 242 -13.45 -26.16 -20.36
CA GLN A 242 -14.05 -26.00 -19.02
C GLN A 242 -13.02 -26.20 -17.90
N ARG A 243 -12.22 -27.28 -18.00
CA ARG A 243 -11.19 -27.59 -17.02
C ARG A 243 -10.15 -26.47 -16.91
N ARG A 244 -9.56 -26.04 -18.04
CA ARG A 244 -8.53 -25.00 -18.06
C ARG A 244 -9.03 -23.65 -17.53
N LEU A 245 -10.25 -23.26 -17.88
CA LEU A 245 -10.87 -22.07 -17.32
C LEU A 245 -11.05 -22.20 -15.80
N THR A 246 -11.52 -23.34 -15.32
CA THR A 246 -11.68 -23.59 -13.89
C THR A 246 -10.35 -23.54 -13.15
N LEU A 247 -9.30 -24.18 -13.67
CA LEU A 247 -7.95 -24.13 -13.10
C LEU A 247 -7.36 -22.73 -13.10
N ALA A 248 -7.70 -21.90 -14.10
CA ALA A 248 -7.32 -20.50 -14.18
C ALA A 248 -8.25 -19.55 -13.41
N GLY A 249 -9.16 -20.07 -12.57
CA GLY A 249 -10.04 -19.30 -11.70
C GLY A 249 -11.30 -18.73 -12.37
N MET A 250 -11.62 -19.15 -13.59
CA MET A 250 -12.80 -18.69 -14.33
C MET A 250 -13.88 -19.75 -14.37
N ARG A 251 -15.13 -19.35 -14.15
CA ARG A 251 -16.28 -20.24 -14.25
C ARG A 251 -16.72 -20.40 -15.71
N PRO A 252 -16.79 -21.64 -16.24
CA PRO A 252 -17.38 -21.91 -17.53
C PRO A 252 -18.86 -21.49 -17.60
N ILE A 253 -19.29 -20.96 -18.76
CA ILE A 253 -20.65 -20.45 -19.00
C ILE A 253 -21.25 -21.15 -20.20
N ASN A 254 -20.71 -20.91 -21.38
CA ASN A 254 -21.09 -21.55 -22.65
C ASN A 254 -19.91 -21.47 -23.64
N ASN A 255 -19.96 -22.24 -24.72
CA ASN A 255 -18.88 -22.35 -25.69
C ASN A 255 -18.44 -21.01 -26.31
N VAL A 256 -19.32 -20.05 -26.48
CA VAL A 256 -19.00 -18.74 -27.07
C VAL A 256 -18.25 -17.86 -26.05
N VAL A 257 -18.80 -17.73 -24.83
CA VAL A 257 -18.19 -16.92 -23.76
C VAL A 257 -16.88 -17.56 -23.28
N ASP A 258 -16.86 -18.88 -23.16
CA ASP A 258 -15.70 -19.64 -22.71
C ASP A 258 -14.54 -19.55 -23.72
N ALA A 259 -14.82 -19.58 -25.02
CA ALA A 259 -13.81 -19.40 -26.05
C ALA A 259 -13.17 -17.99 -25.97
N SER A 260 -13.95 -16.95 -25.66
CA SER A 260 -13.46 -15.58 -25.43
C SER A 260 -12.56 -15.52 -24.18
N ASN A 261 -13.02 -16.06 -23.06
CA ASN A 261 -12.25 -16.10 -21.82
C ASN A 261 -10.97 -16.93 -21.97
N TYR A 262 -11.05 -18.05 -22.69
CA TYR A 262 -9.88 -18.89 -22.96
C TYR A 262 -8.80 -18.14 -23.75
N VAL A 263 -9.18 -17.46 -24.86
CA VAL A 263 -8.26 -16.67 -25.68
C VAL A 263 -7.62 -15.55 -24.87
N MET A 264 -8.40 -14.87 -24.04
CA MET A 264 -7.91 -13.82 -23.17
C MET A 264 -6.83 -14.34 -22.20
N LEU A 265 -7.05 -15.48 -21.56
CA LEU A 265 -6.06 -16.10 -20.67
C LEU A 265 -4.88 -16.69 -21.44
N GLU A 266 -5.14 -17.34 -22.57
CA GLU A 266 -4.10 -18.01 -23.36
C GLU A 266 -3.14 -17.03 -24.01
N LEU A 267 -3.66 -15.98 -24.69
CA LEU A 267 -2.91 -15.06 -25.54
C LEU A 267 -2.82 -13.62 -25.01
N GLY A 268 -3.52 -13.30 -23.91
CA GLY A 268 -3.54 -11.95 -23.35
C GLY A 268 -4.41 -10.96 -24.14
N GLN A 269 -5.21 -11.43 -25.11
CA GLN A 269 -6.08 -10.60 -25.93
C GLN A 269 -7.54 -10.80 -25.53
N PRO A 270 -8.15 -9.87 -24.79
CA PRO A 270 -9.59 -9.94 -24.55
C PRO A 270 -10.36 -9.77 -25.86
N THR A 271 -11.40 -10.56 -26.02
CA THR A 271 -12.36 -10.48 -27.12
C THR A 271 -13.77 -10.35 -26.56
N HIS A 272 -14.69 -9.79 -27.36
CA HIS A 272 -16.10 -9.70 -26.93
C HIS A 272 -17.01 -10.21 -28.03
N PRO A 273 -17.79 -11.30 -27.76
CA PRO A 273 -18.78 -11.80 -28.70
C PRO A 273 -20.12 -11.11 -28.47
N TYR A 274 -20.72 -10.59 -29.55
CA TYR A 274 -22.05 -10.02 -29.59
C TYR A 274 -23.02 -10.97 -30.31
N ASP A 275 -24.28 -11.02 -29.86
CA ASP A 275 -25.35 -11.56 -30.68
C ASP A 275 -25.62 -10.59 -31.85
N LEU A 276 -25.20 -10.99 -33.08
CA LEU A 276 -25.31 -10.13 -34.26
C LEU A 276 -26.75 -9.72 -34.56
N ASP A 277 -27.73 -10.58 -34.25
CA ASP A 277 -29.15 -10.34 -34.48
C ASP A 277 -29.73 -9.29 -33.49
N GLN A 278 -29.07 -9.10 -32.33
CA GLN A 278 -29.43 -8.07 -31.36
C GLN A 278 -28.72 -6.72 -31.60
N LEU A 279 -27.85 -6.64 -32.63
CA LEU A 279 -27.18 -5.39 -33.00
C LEU A 279 -27.96 -4.66 -34.10
N PRO A 280 -28.67 -3.56 -33.82
CA PRO A 280 -29.34 -2.76 -34.83
C PRO A 280 -28.35 -2.35 -35.95
N GLY A 281 -28.75 -2.60 -37.21
CA GLY A 281 -27.92 -2.31 -38.39
C GLY A 281 -26.70 -3.25 -38.54
N HIS A 282 -26.58 -4.29 -37.74
CA HIS A 282 -25.50 -5.27 -37.77
C HIS A 282 -24.11 -4.62 -37.78
N GLY A 283 -23.92 -3.50 -37.09
CA GLY A 283 -22.67 -2.75 -37.09
C GLY A 283 -22.21 -2.34 -35.72
N LEU A 284 -20.90 -2.09 -35.61
CA LEU A 284 -20.26 -1.54 -34.42
C LEU A 284 -19.68 -0.15 -34.75
N LEU A 285 -19.99 0.81 -33.87
CA LEU A 285 -19.47 2.18 -33.90
C LEU A 285 -18.65 2.44 -32.64
N VAL A 286 -17.37 2.74 -32.79
CA VAL A 286 -16.47 3.06 -31.68
C VAL A 286 -16.31 4.58 -31.57
N ARG A 287 -16.73 5.13 -30.44
CA ARG A 287 -16.69 6.57 -30.23
C ARG A 287 -16.47 6.97 -28.76
N ALA A 288 -16.14 8.21 -28.53
CA ALA A 288 -16.18 8.78 -27.19
C ALA A 288 -17.60 8.90 -26.64
N ALA A 289 -17.75 8.79 -25.33
CA ALA A 289 -19.02 9.00 -24.65
C ALA A 289 -19.50 10.45 -24.80
N ARG A 290 -20.81 10.64 -24.91
CA ARG A 290 -21.45 11.96 -24.95
C ARG A 290 -21.91 12.40 -23.57
N PRO A 291 -22.01 13.71 -23.28
CA PRO A 291 -22.47 14.19 -21.99
C PRO A 291 -23.80 13.57 -21.56
N GLY A 292 -23.86 13.04 -20.34
CA GLY A 292 -25.06 12.44 -19.75
C GLY A 292 -25.39 11.02 -20.19
N GLU A 293 -24.54 10.35 -21.00
CA GLU A 293 -24.78 8.97 -21.41
C GLU A 293 -24.69 8.00 -20.24
N VAL A 294 -25.53 6.97 -20.29
CA VAL A 294 -25.58 5.87 -19.33
C VAL A 294 -25.54 4.56 -20.10
N VAL A 295 -24.75 3.61 -19.62
CA VAL A 295 -24.67 2.25 -20.17
C VAL A 295 -25.12 1.25 -19.12
N ARG A 296 -26.07 0.40 -19.46
CA ARG A 296 -26.44 -0.76 -18.64
C ARG A 296 -25.50 -1.92 -18.97
N THR A 297 -24.66 -2.27 -18.01
CA THR A 297 -23.63 -3.28 -18.18
C THR A 297 -24.15 -4.70 -17.87
N LEU A 298 -23.38 -5.76 -18.26
CA LEU A 298 -23.74 -7.18 -18.12
C LEU A 298 -24.09 -7.60 -16.67
N ASP A 299 -23.64 -6.85 -15.67
CA ASP A 299 -23.98 -7.04 -14.26
C ASP A 299 -25.33 -6.38 -13.86
N GLY A 300 -26.07 -5.86 -14.83
CA GLY A 300 -27.38 -5.24 -14.64
C GLY A 300 -27.34 -3.84 -14.01
N VAL A 301 -26.17 -3.20 -13.91
CA VAL A 301 -25.97 -1.89 -13.29
C VAL A 301 -25.95 -0.77 -14.34
N ASP A 302 -26.70 0.30 -14.11
CA ASP A 302 -26.67 1.50 -14.93
C ASP A 302 -25.49 2.39 -14.54
N ARG A 303 -24.59 2.67 -15.48
CA ARG A 303 -23.35 3.41 -15.24
C ARG A 303 -23.31 4.72 -16.03
N ALA A 304 -23.13 5.83 -15.34
CA ALA A 304 -22.93 7.14 -15.97
C ALA A 304 -21.54 7.20 -16.61
N VAL A 305 -21.49 7.34 -17.92
CA VAL A 305 -20.26 7.34 -18.73
C VAL A 305 -20.02 8.64 -19.48
N GLY A 306 -20.88 9.63 -19.31
CA GLY A 306 -20.97 10.81 -20.17
C GLY A 306 -20.00 11.95 -19.84
N ASP A 307 -18.70 11.72 -19.77
CA ASP A 307 -17.68 12.75 -19.55
C ASP A 307 -16.64 12.91 -20.68
N GLY A 308 -16.89 12.24 -21.83
CA GLY A 308 -16.10 12.41 -23.05
C GLY A 308 -14.77 11.64 -23.12
N GLU A 309 -14.26 11.11 -21.99
CA GLU A 309 -13.00 10.34 -21.96
C GLU A 309 -13.23 8.83 -22.10
N ASN A 310 -14.45 8.34 -22.00
CA ASN A 310 -14.76 6.92 -22.09
C ASN A 310 -14.90 6.47 -23.54
N CYS A 311 -14.27 5.36 -23.88
CA CYS A 311 -14.52 4.65 -25.14
C CYS A 311 -15.81 3.86 -25.04
N LEU A 312 -16.77 4.12 -25.89
CA LEU A 312 -17.99 3.34 -26.01
C LEU A 312 -18.00 2.53 -27.31
N ILE A 313 -18.45 1.30 -27.19
CA ILE A 313 -18.87 0.50 -28.32
C ILE A 313 -20.37 0.69 -28.45
N CYS A 314 -20.79 1.13 -29.64
CA CYS A 314 -22.19 1.40 -29.95
C CYS A 314 -22.65 0.52 -31.12
N ASP A 315 -23.95 0.33 -31.28
CA ASP A 315 -24.56 -0.22 -32.49
C ASP A 315 -24.45 0.77 -33.67
N ALA A 316 -24.94 0.38 -34.83
CA ALA A 316 -24.91 1.25 -36.04
C ALA A 316 -25.79 2.50 -35.90
N ASN A 317 -26.70 2.57 -34.95
CA ASN A 317 -27.53 3.77 -34.66
C ASN A 317 -26.83 4.74 -33.69
N GLY A 318 -25.73 4.27 -33.06
CA GLY A 318 -24.97 5.04 -32.10
C GLY A 318 -25.43 4.83 -30.65
N ASP A 319 -26.27 3.85 -30.35
CA ASP A 319 -26.71 3.50 -28.99
C ASP A 319 -25.63 2.59 -28.32
N PRO A 320 -25.21 2.88 -27.08
CA PRO A 320 -24.16 2.14 -26.42
C PRO A 320 -24.51 0.67 -26.16
N VAL A 321 -23.66 -0.26 -26.60
CA VAL A 321 -23.75 -1.70 -26.35
C VAL A 321 -22.60 -2.21 -25.47
N GLY A 322 -21.70 -1.32 -25.02
CA GLY A 322 -20.62 -1.67 -24.10
C GLY A 322 -19.68 -0.52 -23.81
N ILE A 323 -18.91 -0.67 -22.74
CA ILE A 323 -17.78 0.20 -22.38
C ILE A 323 -16.52 -0.46 -22.91
N GLY A 324 -15.91 0.13 -23.94
CA GLY A 324 -14.78 -0.45 -24.67
C GLY A 324 -13.66 -0.88 -23.76
N GLY A 325 -13.22 -2.13 -23.87
CA GLY A 325 -12.13 -2.73 -23.09
C GLY A 325 -12.41 -2.96 -21.60
N ILE A 326 -13.64 -2.70 -21.11
CA ILE A 326 -13.98 -2.82 -19.68
C ILE A 326 -15.11 -3.84 -19.47
N MET A 327 -16.30 -3.58 -20.01
CA MET A 327 -17.46 -4.47 -19.80
C MET A 327 -18.51 -4.28 -20.92
N GLY A 328 -19.02 -5.40 -21.43
CA GLY A 328 -20.11 -5.37 -22.40
C GLY A 328 -21.44 -4.90 -21.80
N GLY A 329 -22.36 -4.51 -22.66
CA GLY A 329 -23.72 -4.15 -22.29
C GLY A 329 -24.66 -5.37 -22.30
N GLU A 330 -25.74 -5.29 -21.53
CA GLU A 330 -26.76 -6.34 -21.41
C GLU A 330 -27.52 -6.60 -22.73
N SER A 331 -27.68 -5.55 -23.56
CA SER A 331 -28.59 -5.59 -24.73
C SER A 331 -28.14 -6.52 -25.86
N SER A 332 -26.84 -6.86 -25.93
CA SER A 332 -26.26 -7.68 -27.02
C SER A 332 -25.59 -8.95 -26.50
N GLU A 333 -26.01 -9.43 -25.31
CA GLU A 333 -25.46 -10.61 -24.65
C GLU A 333 -25.78 -11.90 -25.43
N ILE A 334 -24.83 -12.82 -25.45
CA ILE A 334 -25.00 -14.16 -26.01
C ILE A 334 -26.01 -14.96 -25.19
N SER A 335 -27.01 -15.49 -25.87
CA SER A 335 -28.10 -16.30 -25.28
C SER A 335 -28.14 -17.70 -25.89
N ALA A 336 -28.96 -18.60 -25.32
CA ALA A 336 -29.13 -19.94 -25.87
C ALA A 336 -29.78 -19.94 -27.28
N SER A 337 -30.42 -18.83 -27.69
CA SER A 337 -31.01 -18.64 -29.00
C SER A 337 -30.10 -17.98 -30.03
N THR A 338 -28.90 -17.52 -29.63
CA THR A 338 -27.95 -16.88 -30.54
C THR A 338 -27.47 -17.86 -31.61
N THR A 339 -27.60 -17.45 -32.86
CA THR A 339 -27.16 -18.23 -34.03
C THR A 339 -26.11 -17.53 -34.86
N ARG A 340 -25.94 -16.23 -34.68
CA ARG A 340 -24.93 -15.43 -35.39
C ARG A 340 -24.15 -14.61 -34.37
N VAL A 341 -22.85 -14.78 -34.35
CA VAL A 341 -21.95 -14.09 -33.44
C VAL A 341 -21.10 -13.10 -34.21
N LEU A 342 -21.04 -11.84 -33.74
CA LEU A 342 -20.02 -10.87 -34.16
C LEU A 342 -18.97 -10.77 -33.06
N LEU A 343 -17.75 -11.21 -33.38
CA LEU A 343 -16.63 -11.21 -32.47
C LEU A 343 -15.84 -9.92 -32.62
N GLU A 344 -15.75 -9.13 -31.56
CA GLU A 344 -14.84 -8.00 -31.43
C GLU A 344 -13.47 -8.48 -30.93
N ALA A 345 -12.40 -7.95 -31.53
CA ALA A 345 -11.06 -7.97 -30.96
C ALA A 345 -10.37 -6.64 -31.30
N ALA A 346 -9.91 -5.92 -30.29
CA ALA A 346 -9.46 -4.56 -30.45
C ALA A 346 -8.18 -4.24 -29.67
N TYR A 347 -7.55 -3.13 -30.01
CA TYR A 347 -6.56 -2.46 -29.20
C TYR A 347 -7.13 -1.13 -28.74
N PHE A 348 -7.20 -0.95 -27.42
CA PHE A 348 -7.62 0.31 -26.79
C PHE A 348 -6.43 1.03 -26.21
N THR A 349 -6.49 2.36 -26.16
CA THR A 349 -5.44 3.18 -25.56
C THR A 349 -5.37 2.92 -24.05
N PRO A 350 -4.26 2.38 -23.52
CA PRO A 350 -4.16 1.88 -22.15
C PRO A 350 -4.56 2.88 -21.09
N MET A 351 -4.11 4.15 -21.23
CA MET A 351 -4.41 5.19 -20.26
C MET A 351 -5.92 5.56 -20.22
N ALA A 352 -6.61 5.47 -21.35
CA ALA A 352 -8.05 5.71 -21.39
C ALA A 352 -8.80 4.62 -20.61
N ILE A 353 -8.41 3.36 -20.76
CA ILE A 353 -8.99 2.25 -20.00
C ILE A 353 -8.69 2.38 -18.49
N ALA A 354 -7.44 2.67 -18.13
CA ALA A 354 -7.05 2.82 -16.73
C ALA A 354 -7.86 3.93 -16.01
N ARG A 355 -8.04 5.09 -16.66
CA ARG A 355 -8.83 6.21 -16.11
C ARG A 355 -10.31 5.84 -15.98
N THR A 356 -10.87 5.22 -17.00
CA THR A 356 -12.28 4.81 -17.01
C THR A 356 -12.54 3.73 -15.96
N SER A 357 -11.73 2.69 -15.88
CA SER A 357 -11.81 1.61 -14.89
C SER A 357 -11.77 2.17 -13.46
N LYS A 358 -10.81 3.05 -13.17
CA LYS A 358 -10.66 3.69 -11.86
C LYS A 358 -11.87 4.56 -11.50
N ARG A 359 -12.34 5.39 -12.43
CA ARG A 359 -13.45 6.29 -12.17
C ARG A 359 -14.78 5.56 -11.95
N LEU A 360 -15.04 4.50 -12.71
CA LEU A 360 -16.27 3.71 -12.57
C LEU A 360 -16.18 2.66 -11.46
N GLY A 361 -14.99 2.48 -10.85
CA GLY A 361 -14.76 1.41 -9.89
C GLY A 361 -14.92 0.01 -10.49
N LEU A 362 -14.74 -0.13 -11.82
CA LEU A 362 -14.90 -1.36 -12.58
C LEU A 362 -13.54 -1.96 -12.93
N ARG A 363 -13.21 -3.06 -12.31
CA ARG A 363 -12.01 -3.82 -12.60
C ARG A 363 -12.38 -5.21 -13.11
N SER A 364 -12.15 -5.46 -14.39
CA SER A 364 -12.37 -6.76 -15.03
C SER A 364 -11.05 -7.36 -15.51
N GLU A 365 -11.03 -8.66 -15.82
CA GLU A 365 -9.88 -9.32 -16.43
C GLU A 365 -9.49 -8.71 -17.77
N ALA A 366 -10.48 -8.20 -18.52
CA ALA A 366 -10.24 -7.47 -19.77
C ALA A 366 -9.60 -6.10 -19.50
N SER A 367 -10.16 -5.31 -18.58
CA SER A 367 -9.61 -3.99 -18.26
C SER A 367 -8.20 -4.07 -17.67
N ALA A 368 -7.92 -5.09 -16.86
CA ALA A 368 -6.58 -5.33 -16.31
C ALA A 368 -5.51 -5.59 -17.38
N ARG A 369 -5.90 -6.16 -18.52
CA ARG A 369 -5.00 -6.36 -19.67
C ARG A 369 -4.90 -5.12 -20.55
N PHE A 370 -6.04 -4.53 -20.92
CA PHE A 370 -6.05 -3.34 -21.76
C PHE A 370 -5.40 -2.12 -21.12
N GLU A 371 -5.55 -1.91 -19.79
CA GLU A 371 -4.90 -0.81 -19.09
C GLU A 371 -3.37 -0.90 -19.07
N ARG A 372 -2.81 -2.11 -19.24
CA ARG A 372 -1.37 -2.34 -19.36
C ARG A 372 -0.89 -2.33 -20.82
N GLY A 373 -1.78 -2.59 -21.77
CA GLY A 373 -1.53 -2.71 -23.19
C GLY A 373 -1.51 -4.15 -23.68
N CYS A 374 -2.39 -4.45 -24.64
CA CYS A 374 -2.42 -5.75 -25.34
C CYS A 374 -1.51 -5.71 -26.57
N ASP A 375 -1.33 -6.89 -27.23
CA ASP A 375 -0.59 -6.99 -28.47
C ASP A 375 -1.45 -6.52 -29.66
N PRO A 376 -1.18 -5.34 -30.26
CA PRO A 376 -1.99 -4.85 -31.36
C PRO A 376 -1.81 -5.69 -32.65
N GLU A 377 -0.72 -6.45 -32.81
CA GLU A 377 -0.49 -7.31 -33.96
C GLU A 377 -0.91 -8.78 -33.73
N GLY A 378 -1.20 -9.13 -32.46
CA GLY A 378 -1.70 -10.46 -32.10
C GLY A 378 -3.20 -10.68 -32.32
N ILE A 379 -3.95 -9.63 -32.68
CA ILE A 379 -5.42 -9.65 -32.76
C ILE A 379 -5.94 -10.73 -33.73
N GLU A 380 -5.38 -10.84 -34.95
CA GLU A 380 -5.82 -11.84 -35.94
C GLU A 380 -5.61 -13.28 -35.43
N ARG A 381 -4.49 -13.53 -34.74
CA ARG A 381 -4.21 -14.81 -34.08
C ARG A 381 -5.26 -15.12 -33.03
N ALA A 382 -5.65 -14.14 -32.23
CA ALA A 382 -6.68 -14.30 -31.19
C ALA A 382 -8.05 -14.59 -31.81
N VAL A 383 -8.43 -13.91 -32.87
CA VAL A 383 -9.67 -14.17 -33.62
C VAL A 383 -9.70 -15.60 -34.19
N ASN A 384 -8.61 -16.02 -34.85
CA ASN A 384 -8.52 -17.37 -35.38
C ASN A 384 -8.55 -18.44 -34.28
N ARG A 385 -7.90 -18.14 -33.13
CA ARG A 385 -7.92 -19.05 -31.98
C ARG A 385 -9.34 -19.18 -31.39
N PHE A 386 -10.06 -18.06 -31.27
CA PHE A 386 -11.46 -18.07 -30.82
C PHE A 386 -12.33 -18.98 -31.72
N VAL A 387 -12.25 -18.78 -33.03
CA VAL A 387 -13.05 -19.60 -34.00
C VAL A 387 -12.70 -21.08 -33.91
N SER A 388 -11.41 -21.38 -33.79
CA SER A 388 -10.93 -22.77 -33.62
C SER A 388 -11.46 -23.42 -32.33
N LEU A 389 -11.49 -22.69 -31.22
CA LEU A 389 -11.98 -23.17 -29.92
C LEU A 389 -13.52 -23.32 -29.90
N LEU A 390 -14.21 -22.39 -30.55
CA LEU A 390 -15.68 -22.46 -30.67
C LEU A 390 -16.11 -23.77 -31.35
N GLY A 391 -15.43 -24.19 -32.41
CA GLY A 391 -15.59 -25.48 -33.06
C GLY A 391 -16.95 -25.70 -33.72
N VAL A 392 -17.83 -24.72 -33.71
CA VAL A 392 -19.19 -24.74 -34.29
C VAL A 392 -19.45 -23.47 -35.07
N GLY A 393 -20.36 -23.53 -36.03
CA GLY A 393 -20.67 -22.39 -36.91
C GLY A 393 -19.76 -22.29 -38.13
N VAL A 394 -20.06 -21.33 -39.00
CA VAL A 394 -19.33 -21.07 -40.23
C VAL A 394 -18.72 -19.66 -40.16
N PRO A 395 -17.39 -19.52 -40.04
CA PRO A 395 -16.77 -18.21 -40.01
C PRO A 395 -16.90 -17.57 -41.38
N THR A 396 -17.16 -16.27 -41.42
CA THR A 396 -17.23 -15.49 -42.66
C THR A 396 -15.84 -15.27 -43.24
N ALA A 397 -15.73 -14.98 -44.56
CA ALA A 397 -14.46 -14.70 -45.21
C ALA A 397 -13.94 -13.30 -44.82
N GLY A 398 -12.64 -13.23 -44.57
CA GLY A 398 -11.95 -12.01 -44.20
C GLY A 398 -12.24 -11.50 -42.79
N LEU A 399 -11.56 -10.45 -42.38
CA LEU A 399 -11.67 -9.74 -41.13
C LEU A 399 -11.99 -8.26 -41.40
N LEU A 400 -12.98 -7.69 -40.78
CA LEU A 400 -13.09 -6.21 -40.70
C LEU A 400 -11.95 -5.72 -39.82
N ASP A 401 -10.98 -4.98 -40.37
CA ASP A 401 -9.82 -4.48 -39.62
C ASP A 401 -9.67 -2.97 -39.89
N VAL A 402 -10.03 -2.17 -38.94
CA VAL A 402 -9.90 -0.71 -38.96
C VAL A 402 -8.67 -0.32 -38.20
N ARG A 403 -7.60 0.06 -38.88
CA ARG A 403 -6.37 0.61 -38.29
C ARG A 403 -6.39 2.12 -38.47
N SER A 404 -6.75 2.80 -37.39
CA SER A 404 -7.01 4.25 -37.39
C SER A 404 -5.76 5.08 -37.08
N LEU A 405 -4.83 4.55 -36.33
CA LEU A 405 -3.55 5.19 -35.99
C LEU A 405 -2.39 4.19 -36.12
N PRO A 406 -1.21 4.64 -36.59
CA PRO A 406 -0.02 3.80 -36.62
C PRO A 406 0.43 3.48 -35.17
N LEU A 407 0.85 2.24 -34.98
CA LEU A 407 1.46 1.76 -33.75
C LEU A 407 2.95 1.50 -34.02
N GLU A 408 3.71 2.60 -34.05
CA GLU A 408 5.14 2.55 -34.40
C GLU A 408 5.98 1.97 -33.25
N ARG A 409 6.95 1.16 -33.61
CA ARG A 409 7.94 0.56 -32.71
C ARG A 409 9.34 0.88 -33.28
N PRO A 410 9.90 2.05 -32.92
CA PRO A 410 11.23 2.43 -33.39
C PRO A 410 12.30 1.46 -32.88
N ALA A 411 13.35 1.26 -33.66
CA ALA A 411 14.50 0.52 -33.17
C ALA A 411 15.19 1.28 -32.02
N ILE A 412 15.62 0.54 -31.03
CA ILE A 412 16.33 1.04 -29.84
C ILE A 412 17.80 0.68 -29.99
N HIS A 413 18.68 1.67 -29.94
CA HIS A 413 20.13 1.43 -29.93
C HIS A 413 20.60 1.04 -28.53
N VAL A 414 21.18 -0.15 -28.39
CA VAL A 414 21.65 -0.73 -27.14
C VAL A 414 23.15 -0.83 -27.14
N ARG A 415 23.81 -0.04 -26.32
CA ARG A 415 25.27 0.02 -26.21
C ARG A 415 25.79 -1.08 -25.29
N THR A 416 26.60 -2.00 -25.83
CA THR A 416 27.20 -3.11 -25.05
C THR A 416 27.96 -2.60 -23.81
N ALA A 417 28.73 -1.53 -23.96
CA ALA A 417 29.45 -0.92 -22.83
C ALA A 417 28.49 -0.39 -21.73
N ARG A 418 27.33 0.13 -22.12
CA ARG A 418 26.31 0.64 -21.19
C ARG A 418 25.65 -0.48 -20.41
N VAL A 419 25.26 -1.56 -21.11
CA VAL A 419 24.73 -2.80 -20.49
C VAL A 419 25.69 -3.28 -19.42
N ASN A 420 26.96 -3.49 -19.78
CA ASN A 420 27.98 -4.02 -18.87
C ASN A 420 28.28 -3.08 -17.71
N SER A 421 28.30 -1.75 -17.95
CA SER A 421 28.52 -0.76 -16.90
C SER A 421 27.39 -0.74 -15.87
N LEU A 422 26.14 -0.87 -16.29
CA LEU A 422 24.98 -0.87 -15.39
C LEU A 422 24.87 -2.18 -14.62
N LEU A 423 25.09 -3.32 -15.30
CA LEU A 423 24.94 -4.64 -14.69
C LEU A 423 26.18 -5.10 -13.93
N GLY A 424 27.33 -4.45 -14.14
CA GLY A 424 28.60 -4.89 -13.57
C GLY A 424 29.11 -6.20 -14.19
N THR A 425 28.79 -6.44 -15.48
CA THR A 425 29.10 -7.66 -16.23
C THR A 425 30.15 -7.39 -17.31
N SER A 426 30.48 -8.42 -18.10
CA SER A 426 31.36 -8.34 -19.28
C SER A 426 30.78 -9.16 -20.43
N LEU A 427 29.49 -8.99 -20.68
CA LEU A 427 28.76 -9.71 -21.74
C LEU A 427 29.19 -9.20 -23.13
N PRO A 428 29.53 -10.08 -24.08
CA PRO A 428 29.69 -9.70 -25.47
C PRO A 428 28.32 -9.38 -26.10
N THR A 429 28.33 -8.57 -27.18
CA THR A 429 27.11 -8.15 -27.90
C THR A 429 26.27 -9.33 -28.39
N GLU A 430 26.92 -10.39 -28.89
CA GLU A 430 26.25 -11.62 -29.34
C GLU A 430 25.48 -12.32 -28.21
N GLN A 431 26.00 -12.33 -27.00
CA GLN A 431 25.30 -12.90 -25.84
C GLN A 431 24.12 -12.04 -25.43
N ILE A 432 24.25 -10.72 -25.49
CA ILE A 432 23.15 -9.79 -25.25
C ILE A 432 22.01 -10.04 -26.26
N ALA A 433 22.35 -10.16 -27.55
CA ALA A 433 21.37 -10.52 -28.57
C ALA A 433 20.70 -11.88 -28.30
N GLY A 434 21.50 -12.88 -27.88
CA GLY A 434 21.01 -14.21 -27.55
C GLY A 434 20.02 -14.27 -26.37
N TYR A 435 20.00 -13.28 -25.46
CA TYR A 435 18.95 -13.14 -24.42
C TYR A 435 17.67 -12.50 -24.97
N LEU A 436 17.77 -11.63 -25.97
CA LEU A 436 16.65 -10.82 -26.45
C LEU A 436 15.84 -11.55 -27.56
N GLU A 437 16.51 -12.25 -28.45
CA GLU A 437 15.85 -12.92 -29.60
C GLU A 437 14.80 -13.97 -29.15
N PRO A 438 15.06 -14.86 -28.15
CA PRO A 438 14.07 -15.86 -27.72
C PRO A 438 12.79 -15.26 -27.11
N ILE A 439 12.86 -14.03 -26.58
CA ILE A 439 11.69 -13.31 -26.04
C ILE A 439 11.04 -12.40 -27.09
N GLY A 440 11.42 -12.51 -28.33
CA GLY A 440 10.76 -11.90 -29.49
C GLY A 440 11.30 -10.55 -29.95
N PHE A 441 12.43 -10.07 -29.42
CA PHE A 441 13.07 -8.87 -29.94
C PHE A 441 13.73 -9.17 -31.29
N ALA A 442 13.51 -8.30 -32.27
CA ALA A 442 14.19 -8.44 -33.56
C ALA A 442 15.49 -7.64 -33.53
N VAL A 443 16.62 -8.33 -33.73
CA VAL A 443 17.94 -7.68 -33.86
C VAL A 443 18.08 -7.19 -35.28
N ALA A 444 18.03 -5.87 -35.49
CA ALA A 444 18.11 -5.23 -36.81
C ALA A 444 19.57 -5.06 -37.28
N ALA A 445 20.47 -4.72 -36.35
CA ALA A 445 21.90 -4.60 -36.61
C ALA A 445 22.68 -4.89 -35.32
N ALA A 446 23.87 -5.47 -35.42
CA ALA A 446 24.77 -5.70 -34.30
C ALA A 446 26.23 -5.57 -34.77
N ASP A 447 27.05 -4.94 -33.91
CA ASP A 447 28.48 -4.85 -34.06
C ASP A 447 29.21 -4.97 -32.69
N ALA A 448 30.51 -4.74 -32.68
CA ALA A 448 31.27 -4.84 -31.42
C ALA A 448 30.93 -3.73 -30.40
N VAL A 449 30.23 -2.68 -30.78
CA VAL A 449 29.90 -1.51 -29.95
C VAL A 449 28.49 -1.61 -29.34
N GLY A 450 27.56 -2.20 -30.10
CA GLY A 450 26.17 -2.33 -29.69
C GLY A 450 25.28 -3.04 -30.69
N LEU A 451 24.00 -3.01 -30.48
CA LEU A 451 22.97 -3.59 -31.33
C LEU A 451 21.75 -2.67 -31.40
N ASP A 452 21.07 -2.71 -32.52
CA ASP A 452 19.79 -2.09 -32.76
C ASP A 452 18.69 -3.15 -32.63
N VAL A 453 17.77 -2.99 -31.72
CA VAL A 453 16.68 -3.94 -31.49
C VAL A 453 15.32 -3.29 -31.68
N VAL A 454 14.38 -4.05 -32.26
CA VAL A 454 12.99 -3.67 -32.37
C VAL A 454 12.20 -4.48 -31.35
N PRO A 455 11.54 -3.83 -30.34
CA PRO A 455 10.71 -4.53 -29.40
C PRO A 455 9.53 -5.24 -30.06
N PRO A 456 9.10 -6.42 -29.57
CA PRO A 456 7.92 -7.08 -30.11
C PRO A 456 6.64 -6.28 -29.78
N SER A 457 5.57 -6.47 -30.55
CA SER A 457 4.32 -5.72 -30.42
C SER A 457 3.60 -5.92 -29.09
N PHE A 458 3.85 -7.03 -28.44
CA PHE A 458 3.30 -7.34 -27.11
C PHE A 458 4.09 -6.74 -25.94
N ARG A 459 5.16 -5.95 -26.22
CA ARG A 459 5.98 -5.23 -25.21
C ARG A 459 5.90 -3.71 -25.42
N PRO A 460 4.74 -3.11 -25.18
CA PRO A 460 4.56 -1.66 -25.30
C PRO A 460 5.31 -0.87 -24.22
N ASP A 461 5.74 -1.52 -23.16
CA ASP A 461 6.54 -1.00 -22.05
C ASP A 461 7.99 -0.72 -22.43
N VAL A 462 8.51 -1.35 -23.49
CA VAL A 462 9.92 -1.23 -23.92
C VAL A 462 10.07 -0.18 -25.03
N PHE A 463 10.57 1.00 -24.67
CA PHE A 463 10.77 2.13 -25.59
C PHE A 463 12.10 2.89 -25.39
N GLU A 464 12.91 2.51 -24.38
CA GLU A 464 14.21 3.09 -24.09
C GLU A 464 15.28 2.00 -23.89
N GLU A 465 16.57 2.39 -24.06
CA GLU A 465 17.71 1.50 -23.85
C GLU A 465 17.70 0.81 -22.48
N ILE A 466 17.29 1.53 -21.44
CA ILE A 466 17.28 0.99 -20.07
C ILE A 466 16.31 -0.16 -19.90
N HIS A 467 15.17 -0.14 -20.61
CA HIS A 467 14.19 -1.23 -20.56
C HIS A 467 14.77 -2.50 -21.22
N VAL A 468 15.59 -2.34 -22.28
CA VAL A 468 16.28 -3.48 -22.89
C VAL A 468 17.39 -4.01 -21.98
N VAL A 469 18.09 -3.12 -21.24
CA VAL A 469 19.07 -3.55 -20.23
C VAL A 469 18.41 -4.39 -19.12
N GLU A 470 17.19 -4.05 -18.73
CA GLU A 470 16.41 -4.83 -17.75
C GLU A 470 16.12 -6.25 -18.31
N GLU A 471 15.70 -6.38 -19.55
CA GLU A 471 15.47 -7.69 -20.17
C GLU A 471 16.75 -8.54 -20.21
N VAL A 472 17.89 -7.93 -20.53
CA VAL A 472 19.17 -8.61 -20.47
C VAL A 472 19.49 -9.07 -19.06
N ALA A 473 19.26 -8.24 -18.04
CA ALA A 473 19.49 -8.59 -16.64
C ALA A 473 18.63 -9.77 -16.18
N ARG A 474 17.33 -9.73 -16.52
CA ARG A 474 16.37 -10.79 -16.19
C ARG A 474 16.77 -12.14 -16.80
N HIS A 475 17.11 -12.15 -18.09
CA HIS A 475 17.47 -13.38 -18.81
C HIS A 475 18.92 -13.83 -18.55
N HIS A 476 19.83 -12.93 -18.21
CA HIS A 476 21.14 -13.28 -17.68
C HIS A 476 21.01 -13.92 -16.29
N GLY A 477 20.05 -13.44 -15.49
CA GLY A 477 19.76 -13.83 -14.12
C GLY A 477 20.51 -12.99 -13.10
N TYR A 478 19.78 -12.39 -12.20
CA TYR A 478 20.33 -11.54 -11.14
C TYR A 478 21.34 -12.27 -10.22
N ALA A 479 21.16 -13.57 -10.02
CA ALA A 479 22.09 -14.39 -9.27
C ALA A 479 23.51 -14.45 -9.89
N ASN A 480 23.62 -14.25 -11.20
CA ASN A 480 24.88 -14.22 -11.94
C ASN A 480 25.57 -12.84 -11.91
N ILE A 481 24.88 -11.82 -11.38
CA ILE A 481 25.44 -10.47 -11.23
C ILE A 481 26.20 -10.38 -9.90
N THR A 482 27.48 -10.01 -9.97
CA THR A 482 28.31 -9.90 -8.79
C THR A 482 27.81 -8.80 -7.84
N ARG A 483 27.55 -9.15 -6.59
CA ARG A 483 27.20 -8.17 -5.57
C ARG A 483 28.39 -7.29 -5.24
N THR A 484 28.24 -5.99 -5.35
CA THR A 484 29.26 -5.01 -5.01
C THR A 484 28.74 -4.08 -3.92
N VAL A 485 29.61 -3.68 -3.02
CA VAL A 485 29.29 -2.63 -2.04
C VAL A 485 29.69 -1.28 -2.64
N PRO A 486 28.74 -0.35 -2.83
CA PRO A 486 29.08 0.97 -3.31
C PRO A 486 30.11 1.63 -2.41
N ARG A 487 31.20 2.14 -2.99
CA ARG A 487 32.17 2.94 -2.25
C ARG A 487 31.68 4.39 -2.23
N SER A 488 31.17 4.83 -1.09
CA SER A 488 30.88 6.24 -0.90
C SER A 488 32.15 7.00 -0.55
N PRO A 489 32.45 8.15 -1.20
CA PRO A 489 33.53 9.03 -0.76
C PRO A 489 33.22 9.69 0.59
N PHE A 490 31.97 9.60 1.05
CA PHE A 490 31.53 10.18 2.31
C PHE A 490 31.34 9.08 3.36
N VAL A 491 31.95 9.27 4.51
CA VAL A 491 31.67 8.47 5.70
C VAL A 491 30.30 8.87 6.23
N GLY A 492 29.44 7.91 6.45
CA GLY A 492 28.13 8.18 7.07
C GLY A 492 28.34 8.81 8.46
N GLN A 493 27.77 10.00 8.68
CA GLN A 493 27.79 10.67 9.98
C GLN A 493 26.51 11.45 10.20
N LEU A 494 26.18 11.65 11.47
CA LEU A 494 25.08 12.52 11.84
C LEU A 494 25.51 13.99 11.70
N THR A 495 24.60 14.84 11.19
CA THR A 495 24.78 16.29 11.22
C THR A 495 24.83 16.78 12.68
N PRO A 496 25.38 17.97 12.95
CA PRO A 496 25.34 18.56 14.29
C PRO A 496 23.90 18.62 14.84
N PHE A 497 22.94 19.03 14.02
CA PHE A 497 21.53 19.08 14.39
C PHE A 497 20.99 17.70 14.81
N GLN A 498 21.27 16.65 14.04
CA GLN A 498 20.85 15.30 14.39
C GLN A 498 21.49 14.80 15.69
N LYS A 499 22.75 15.17 15.95
CA LYS A 499 23.43 14.83 17.22
C LYS A 499 22.77 15.56 18.38
N ASN A 500 22.52 16.86 18.24
CA ASN A 500 21.87 17.66 19.27
C ASN A 500 20.44 17.19 19.54
N ARG A 501 19.69 16.84 18.50
CA ARG A 501 18.34 16.27 18.64
C ARG A 501 18.35 14.94 19.40
N ARG A 502 19.33 14.06 19.19
CA ARG A 502 19.50 12.84 20.00
C ARG A 502 19.86 13.18 21.45
N HIS A 503 20.79 14.09 21.65
CA HIS A 503 21.18 14.50 22.98
C HIS A 503 20.02 15.15 23.75
N LEU A 504 19.19 15.94 23.09
CA LEU A 504 17.97 16.50 23.70
C LEU A 504 17.02 15.41 24.25
N ARG A 505 16.85 14.29 23.56
CA ARG A 505 16.09 13.14 24.06
C ARG A 505 16.69 12.57 25.34
N GLU A 506 18.02 12.42 25.36
CA GLU A 506 18.76 11.92 26.51
C GLU A 506 18.60 12.86 27.72
N VAL A 507 18.70 14.18 27.50
CA VAL A 507 18.50 15.20 28.53
C VAL A 507 17.09 15.13 29.11
N LEU A 508 16.06 15.06 28.25
CA LEU A 508 14.67 15.01 28.69
C LEU A 508 14.35 13.69 29.41
N ALA A 509 14.86 12.58 28.93
CA ALA A 509 14.76 11.30 29.64
C ALA A 509 15.49 11.36 30.99
N GLY A 510 16.65 12.06 31.07
CA GLY A 510 17.40 12.27 32.28
C GLY A 510 16.68 13.10 33.33
N VAL A 511 15.82 14.02 32.98
CA VAL A 511 14.97 14.76 33.93
C VAL A 511 13.69 14.02 34.30
N GLY A 512 13.47 12.82 33.77
CA GLY A 512 12.36 11.95 34.09
C GLY A 512 11.16 12.02 33.13
N ALA A 513 11.31 12.64 31.96
CA ALA A 513 10.26 12.69 30.96
C ALA A 513 10.34 11.48 30.00
N SER A 514 9.20 10.96 29.60
CA SER A 514 9.09 9.88 28.59
C SER A 514 8.76 10.44 27.22
N GLU A 515 9.46 9.93 26.18
CA GLU A 515 9.14 10.32 24.81
C GLU A 515 7.81 9.69 24.36
N THR A 516 6.97 10.47 23.73
CA THR A 516 5.76 10.01 23.06
C THR A 516 5.83 10.33 21.56
N LEU A 517 5.16 9.54 20.76
CA LEU A 517 5.06 9.72 19.31
C LEU A 517 3.58 9.88 18.96
N GLY A 518 3.16 11.12 18.77
CA GLY A 518 1.79 11.44 18.36
C GLY A 518 1.62 11.33 16.85
N ILE A 519 0.47 10.81 16.42
CA ILE A 519 0.08 10.88 15.00
C ILE A 519 -0.10 12.37 14.65
N PRO A 520 0.46 12.86 13.53
CA PRO A 520 0.42 14.28 13.17
C PRO A 520 -0.96 14.74 12.66
N LEU A 521 -1.97 13.91 12.79
CA LEU A 521 -3.34 14.18 12.40
C LEU A 521 -4.23 14.36 13.63
N ILE A 522 -5.08 15.38 13.56
CA ILE A 522 -6.07 15.72 14.59
C ILE A 522 -7.48 15.76 13.99
N GLY A 523 -8.48 15.59 14.81
CA GLY A 523 -9.88 15.71 14.43
C GLY A 523 -10.38 17.16 14.38
N PRO A 524 -11.51 17.40 13.72
CA PRO A 524 -12.21 18.69 13.80
C PRO A 524 -12.55 19.06 15.24
N GLY A 525 -12.25 20.30 15.64
CA GLY A 525 -12.49 20.82 16.98
C GLY A 525 -11.40 20.52 18.01
N GLU A 526 -10.43 19.65 17.73
CA GLU A 526 -9.35 19.35 18.69
C GLU A 526 -8.39 20.52 18.88
N ALA A 527 -8.10 21.28 17.82
CA ALA A 527 -7.32 22.51 17.94
C ALA A 527 -8.04 23.51 18.88
N ALA A 528 -9.33 23.73 18.68
CA ALA A 528 -10.13 24.63 19.53
C ALA A 528 -10.19 24.14 20.99
N ARG A 529 -10.33 22.84 21.23
CA ARG A 529 -10.25 22.25 22.59
C ARG A 529 -8.91 22.49 23.26
N ALA A 530 -7.85 22.64 22.49
CA ALA A 530 -6.51 22.99 22.97
C ALA A 530 -6.28 24.50 23.04
N GLY A 531 -7.31 25.33 22.81
CA GLY A 531 -7.20 26.80 22.80
C GLY A 531 -6.48 27.37 21.58
N LEU A 532 -6.37 26.59 20.51
CA LEU A 532 -5.68 26.96 19.26
C LEU A 532 -6.67 27.38 18.17
N ALA A 533 -6.19 28.07 17.14
CA ALA A 533 -6.98 28.38 15.96
C ALA A 533 -7.30 27.14 15.13
N GLU A 534 -8.46 27.14 14.45
CA GLU A 534 -8.93 26.06 13.59
C GLU A 534 -8.48 26.20 12.12
N ASP A 535 -7.33 26.78 11.87
CA ASP A 535 -6.77 27.06 10.54
C ASP A 535 -5.83 25.96 10.01
N ALA A 536 -6.14 24.71 10.31
CA ALA A 536 -5.34 23.56 9.92
C ALA A 536 -5.59 23.14 8.46
N ILE A 537 -4.59 22.52 7.84
CA ILE A 537 -4.68 21.89 6.52
C ILE A 537 -5.47 20.60 6.65
N GLU A 538 -6.50 20.45 5.81
CA GLU A 538 -7.39 19.28 5.83
C GLU A 538 -7.07 18.32 4.68
N ALA A 539 -7.04 17.02 4.98
CA ALA A 539 -6.90 15.96 3.98
C ALA A 539 -8.18 15.87 3.12
N SER A 540 -8.05 15.77 1.80
CA SER A 540 -9.20 15.69 0.87
C SER A 540 -10.00 14.38 1.01
N GLU A 541 -9.32 13.28 1.34
CA GLU A 541 -9.91 11.94 1.53
C GLU A 541 -9.31 11.28 2.78
N PRO A 542 -9.69 11.72 4.00
CA PRO A 542 -9.15 11.16 5.22
C PRO A 542 -9.70 9.74 5.45
N MET A 543 -8.87 8.83 5.95
CA MET A 543 -9.30 7.48 6.33
C MET A 543 -10.29 7.49 7.49
N ALA A 544 -10.13 8.45 8.42
CA ALA A 544 -11.04 8.66 9.54
C ALA A 544 -11.24 10.16 9.75
N ARG A 545 -12.46 10.55 10.16
CA ARG A 545 -12.80 11.95 10.43
C ARG A 545 -12.00 12.51 11.61
N GLU A 546 -11.69 11.68 12.56
CA GLU A 546 -10.91 12.00 13.78
C GLU A 546 -9.43 12.26 13.46
N GLU A 547 -8.98 11.94 12.25
CA GLU A 547 -7.61 12.08 11.76
C GLU A 547 -7.60 12.76 10.38
N SER A 548 -8.32 13.88 10.26
CA SER A 548 -8.54 14.54 8.97
C SER A 548 -7.72 15.81 8.76
N ARG A 549 -7.07 16.35 9.81
CA ARG A 549 -6.36 17.63 9.75
C ARG A 549 -4.93 17.50 10.24
N LEU A 550 -4.00 18.17 9.57
CA LEU A 550 -2.62 18.26 10.03
C LEU A 550 -2.54 19.16 11.26
N ARG A 551 -1.83 18.72 12.30
CA ARG A 551 -1.66 19.49 13.54
C ARG A 551 -0.80 20.73 13.33
N THR A 552 -1.18 21.85 13.94
CA THR A 552 -0.43 23.12 13.92
C THR A 552 0.42 23.33 15.19
N SER A 553 0.24 22.49 16.21
CA SER A 553 0.99 22.45 17.47
C SER A 553 1.06 21.02 18.00
N LEU A 554 2.02 20.74 18.87
CA LEU A 554 2.12 19.46 19.60
C LEU A 554 1.16 19.40 20.79
N LEU A 555 0.54 20.52 21.17
CA LEU A 555 -0.32 20.62 22.35
C LEU A 555 -1.50 19.63 22.34
N PRO A 556 -2.31 19.49 21.27
CA PRO A 556 -3.45 18.56 21.26
C PRO A 556 -3.03 17.11 21.46
N THR A 557 -1.95 16.67 20.77
CA THR A 557 -1.49 15.28 20.85
C THR A 557 -0.88 14.94 22.20
N LEU A 558 -0.15 15.87 22.82
CA LEU A 558 0.39 15.69 24.16
C LEU A 558 -0.70 15.74 25.23
N LEU A 559 -1.71 16.62 25.11
CA LEU A 559 -2.87 16.62 26.02
C LEU A 559 -3.66 15.30 25.96
N ARG A 560 -3.84 14.75 24.77
CA ARG A 560 -4.44 13.42 24.58
C ARG A 560 -3.63 12.34 25.32
N ALA A 561 -2.31 12.39 25.22
CA ALA A 561 -1.43 11.43 25.89
C ALA A 561 -1.46 11.60 27.43
N VAL A 562 -1.45 12.84 27.95
CA VAL A 562 -1.57 13.11 29.41
C VAL A 562 -2.93 12.61 29.93
N SER A 563 -4.03 12.95 29.25
CA SER A 563 -5.38 12.50 29.61
C SER A 563 -5.49 10.96 29.60
N PHE A 564 -4.91 10.32 28.58
CA PHE A 564 -4.90 8.86 28.49
C PHE A 564 -4.17 8.23 29.68
N ASN A 565 -2.95 8.68 29.99
CA ASN A 565 -2.17 8.14 31.11
C ASN A 565 -2.91 8.38 32.46
N GLY A 566 -3.46 9.57 32.70
CA GLY A 566 -4.24 9.86 33.90
C GLY A 566 -5.44 8.92 34.05
N SER A 567 -6.17 8.64 32.97
CA SER A 567 -7.31 7.70 32.98
C SER A 567 -6.90 6.24 33.23
N HIS A 568 -5.64 5.89 32.98
CA HIS A 568 -5.06 4.56 33.19
C HIS A 568 -4.26 4.45 34.52
N ARG A 569 -4.49 5.34 35.46
CA ARG A 569 -3.89 5.36 36.81
C ARG A 569 -2.40 5.70 36.87
N GLU A 570 -1.92 6.43 35.88
CA GLU A 570 -0.56 7.00 35.82
C GLU A 570 -0.64 8.54 35.83
N PRO A 571 -1.12 9.15 36.92
CA PRO A 571 -1.15 10.61 37.07
C PRO A 571 0.28 11.15 37.22
N GLY A 572 0.50 12.42 36.90
CA GLY A 572 1.80 13.05 37.04
C GLY A 572 2.82 12.62 35.98
N ALA A 573 2.40 12.05 34.88
CA ALA A 573 3.29 11.64 33.78
C ALA A 573 3.95 12.87 33.11
N TRP A 574 5.27 12.86 33.05
CA TRP A 574 6.04 13.83 32.26
C TRP A 574 6.30 13.26 30.88
N LEU A 575 5.76 13.95 29.87
CA LEU A 575 5.83 13.50 28.47
C LEU A 575 6.48 14.56 27.60
N PHE A 576 7.24 14.12 26.58
CA PHE A 576 7.73 15.03 25.55
C PHE A 576 7.59 14.40 24.16
N GLU A 577 7.51 15.26 23.17
CA GLU A 577 7.50 14.87 21.77
C GLU A 577 8.42 15.82 20.98
N ILE A 578 9.26 15.24 20.12
CA ILE A 578 9.94 15.95 19.05
C ILE A 578 9.22 15.59 17.75
N GLY A 579 8.44 16.52 17.24
CA GLY A 579 7.54 16.24 16.11
C GLY A 579 7.35 17.41 15.17
N HIS A 580 6.87 17.13 13.97
CA HIS A 580 6.53 18.13 12.99
C HIS A 580 5.11 18.66 13.19
N VAL A 581 4.98 19.96 12.95
CA VAL A 581 3.72 20.67 12.80
C VAL A 581 3.64 21.32 11.44
N PHE A 582 2.42 21.58 10.97
CA PHE A 582 2.16 21.98 9.58
C PHE A 582 1.28 23.22 9.58
N LEU A 583 1.88 24.36 9.29
CA LEU A 583 1.17 25.63 9.27
C LEU A 583 0.69 25.93 7.84
N VAL A 584 -0.42 26.63 7.75
CA VAL A 584 -0.89 27.15 6.48
C VAL A 584 0.13 28.17 5.97
N PRO A 585 0.69 28.01 4.76
CA PRO A 585 1.71 28.90 4.27
C PRO A 585 1.15 30.31 4.07
N ALA A 586 1.98 31.34 4.31
CA ALA A 586 1.60 32.74 4.15
C ALA A 586 1.12 33.07 2.73
N HIS A 587 1.65 32.38 1.72
CA HIS A 587 1.18 32.42 0.35
C HIS A 587 0.41 31.16 0.03
N ARG A 588 -0.91 31.26 -0.14
CA ARG A 588 -1.79 30.11 -0.46
C ARG A 588 -1.46 29.38 -1.77
N SER A 589 -0.64 29.98 -2.62
CA SER A 589 -0.12 29.35 -3.85
C SER A 589 1.13 28.48 -3.61
N ALA A 590 1.64 28.42 -2.42
CA ALA A 590 2.75 27.51 -2.09
C ALA A 590 2.26 26.05 -2.20
N PRO A 591 3.03 25.17 -2.86
CA PRO A 591 2.60 23.79 -3.07
C PRO A 591 2.70 22.92 -1.81
N LEU A 592 3.41 23.35 -0.78
CA LEU A 592 3.67 22.62 0.45
C LEU A 592 3.33 23.49 1.68
N PRO A 593 2.95 22.86 2.82
CA PRO A 593 2.78 23.55 4.09
C PRO A 593 4.09 24.17 4.59
N ASP A 594 3.99 25.14 5.53
CA ASP A 594 5.12 25.58 6.35
C ASP A 594 5.31 24.54 7.45
N GLU A 595 6.30 23.67 7.25
CA GLU A 595 6.59 22.54 8.13
C GLU A 595 7.69 22.90 9.11
N ARG A 596 7.45 22.71 10.41
CA ARG A 596 8.40 23.02 11.49
C ARG A 596 8.55 21.85 12.43
N GLU A 597 9.78 21.60 12.87
CA GLU A 597 10.06 20.62 13.91
C GLU A 597 10.07 21.32 15.29
N LEU A 598 9.14 20.89 16.15
CA LEU A 598 9.02 21.41 17.50
C LEU A 598 9.42 20.37 18.56
N LEU A 599 9.86 20.87 19.71
CA LEU A 599 9.81 20.15 20.97
C LEU A 599 8.55 20.60 21.72
N GLY A 600 7.73 19.66 22.15
CA GLY A 600 6.68 19.86 23.15
C GLY A 600 7.01 19.08 24.41
N VAL A 601 6.88 19.68 25.60
CA VAL A 601 7.02 18.97 26.89
C VAL A 601 5.82 19.28 27.74
N ALA A 602 5.10 18.25 28.19
CA ALA A 602 3.98 18.33 29.11
C ALA A 602 4.35 17.68 30.45
N LEU A 603 4.37 18.48 31.51
CA LEU A 603 4.80 18.06 32.85
C LEU A 603 3.55 17.99 33.74
N ALA A 604 2.83 16.87 33.76
CA ALA A 604 1.64 16.70 34.57
C ALA A 604 1.97 16.76 36.08
N GLY A 605 1.13 17.43 36.88
CA GLY A 605 1.36 17.69 38.29
C GLY A 605 2.36 18.80 38.60
N ALA A 606 2.96 19.43 37.56
CA ALA A 606 3.99 20.46 37.73
C ALA A 606 3.49 21.86 37.36
N ASP A 607 4.14 22.88 37.94
CA ASP A 607 3.86 24.30 37.72
C ASP A 607 4.81 24.95 36.70
N ALA A 608 4.57 26.24 36.40
CA ALA A 608 5.43 27.02 35.49
C ALA A 608 6.88 27.14 35.97
N VAL A 609 7.13 27.13 37.28
CA VAL A 609 8.48 27.21 37.87
C VAL A 609 9.24 25.92 37.55
N THR A 610 8.58 24.80 37.66
CA THR A 610 9.16 23.49 37.31
C THR A 610 9.44 23.39 35.82
N ALA A 611 8.51 23.83 34.95
CA ALA A 611 8.73 23.91 33.52
C ALA A 611 9.96 24.80 33.18
N LYS A 612 10.06 25.96 33.84
CA LYS A 612 11.24 26.84 33.66
C LYS A 612 12.53 26.16 34.08
N ARG A 613 12.56 25.39 35.17
CA ARG A 613 13.74 24.64 35.60
C ARG A 613 14.16 23.60 34.57
N VAL A 614 13.21 22.90 33.97
CA VAL A 614 13.50 21.94 32.87
C VAL A 614 14.07 22.67 31.66
N LEU A 615 13.52 23.85 31.30
CA LEU A 615 14.06 24.69 30.23
C LEU A 615 15.51 25.14 30.55
N ASP A 616 15.82 25.47 31.80
CA ASP A 616 17.18 25.86 32.22
C ASP A 616 18.17 24.70 32.05
N VAL A 617 17.75 23.46 32.39
CA VAL A 617 18.57 22.27 32.17
C VAL A 617 18.86 22.12 30.67
N ILE A 618 17.83 22.25 29.82
CA ILE A 618 18.01 22.18 28.36
C ILE A 618 18.98 23.28 27.90
N GLY A 619 18.78 24.52 28.32
CA GLY A 619 19.64 25.63 27.94
C GLY A 619 21.11 25.42 28.36
N GLN A 620 21.34 24.92 29.58
CA GLN A 620 22.66 24.62 30.12
C GLN A 620 23.38 23.53 29.29
N GLU A 621 22.69 22.46 28.99
CA GLU A 621 23.25 21.33 28.22
C GLU A 621 23.68 21.72 26.79
N PHE A 622 22.90 22.61 26.17
CA PHE A 622 23.21 23.09 24.83
C PHE A 622 24.05 24.39 24.82
N HIS A 623 24.38 24.94 26.00
CA HIS A 623 25.08 26.21 26.16
C HIS A 623 24.37 27.37 25.42
N VAL A 624 23.07 27.41 25.57
CA VAL A 624 22.19 28.40 24.94
C VAL A 624 21.65 29.32 26.02
N ASP A 625 21.96 30.58 25.92
CA ASP A 625 21.45 31.61 26.83
C ASP A 625 20.05 32.06 26.40
N VAL A 626 19.02 31.57 27.12
CA VAL A 626 17.65 31.98 26.89
C VAL A 626 17.22 33.05 27.87
N SER A 627 16.47 34.02 27.37
CA SER A 627 15.78 35.00 28.20
C SER A 627 14.28 34.82 28.08
N LEU A 628 13.54 35.30 29.12
CA LEU A 628 12.07 35.17 29.16
C LEU A 628 11.44 36.55 29.03
N ALA A 629 10.41 36.66 28.23
CA ALA A 629 9.59 37.87 28.12
C ALA A 629 8.13 37.56 28.41
N ALA A 630 7.45 38.52 29.07
CA ALA A 630 6.01 38.43 29.22
C ALA A 630 5.33 38.36 27.84
N THR A 631 4.32 37.55 27.69
CA THR A 631 3.55 37.43 26.46
C THR A 631 2.07 37.27 26.77
N GLU A 632 1.25 37.91 25.97
CA GLU A 632 -0.21 37.73 25.96
C GLU A 632 -0.65 36.84 24.78
N ASP A 633 0.27 36.56 23.85
CA ASP A 633 0.02 35.77 22.65
C ASP A 633 0.64 34.37 22.80
N ALA A 634 0.00 33.54 23.62
CA ALA A 634 0.37 32.15 23.83
C ALA A 634 -0.89 31.28 23.87
N PRO A 635 -1.48 30.93 22.72
CA PRO A 635 -2.74 30.19 22.65
C PRO A 635 -2.68 28.86 23.41
N GLY A 636 -3.74 28.55 24.16
CA GLY A 636 -3.84 27.33 24.97
C GLY A 636 -3.06 27.37 26.28
N LEU A 637 -2.26 28.39 26.53
CA LEU A 637 -1.45 28.52 27.75
C LEU A 637 -2.04 29.53 28.75
N HIS A 638 -1.64 29.41 29.99
CA HIS A 638 -2.13 30.26 31.09
C HIS A 638 -1.71 31.72 30.93
N PRO A 639 -2.63 32.70 30.93
CA PRO A 639 -2.36 34.07 30.52
C PRO A 639 -1.35 34.81 31.39
N THR A 640 -1.17 34.43 32.68
CA THR A 640 -0.25 35.10 33.58
C THR A 640 0.92 34.21 34.08
N ARG A 641 0.95 32.93 33.65
CA ARG A 641 1.98 31.98 34.07
C ARG A 641 2.72 31.40 32.89
N THR A 642 2.80 32.19 31.81
CA THR A 642 3.48 31.84 30.58
C THR A 642 4.40 32.95 30.16
N ALA A 643 5.54 32.58 29.60
CA ALA A 643 6.52 33.51 29.03
C ALA A 643 6.95 33.02 27.66
N ALA A 644 7.24 33.97 26.77
CA ALA A 644 7.96 33.68 25.55
C ALA A 644 9.42 33.36 25.86
N VAL A 645 9.95 32.33 25.26
CA VAL A 645 11.38 31.97 25.30
C VAL A 645 12.08 32.69 24.17
N LEU A 646 13.03 33.54 24.53
CA LEU A 646 13.81 34.34 23.57
C LEU A 646 15.25 33.82 23.46
N LEU A 647 15.73 33.70 22.26
CA LEU A 647 17.11 33.46 21.90
C LEU A 647 17.58 34.64 21.03
N ASP A 648 18.64 35.34 21.47
CA ASP A 648 19.15 36.56 20.82
C ASP A 648 18.05 37.60 20.55
N GLY A 649 17.10 37.73 21.49
CA GLY A 649 15.97 38.66 21.42
C GLY A 649 14.82 38.23 20.50
N GLN A 650 14.89 37.05 19.87
CA GLN A 650 13.85 36.53 19.02
C GLN A 650 13.10 35.39 19.72
N ALA A 651 11.77 35.38 19.63
CA ALA A 651 10.95 34.31 20.20
C ALA A 651 11.21 32.99 19.45
N VAL A 652 11.51 31.94 20.22
CA VAL A 652 11.76 30.56 19.71
C VAL A 652 10.82 29.55 20.34
N GLY A 653 9.90 29.99 21.21
CA GLY A 653 8.93 29.12 21.84
C GLY A 653 8.31 29.73 23.09
N TYR A 654 7.71 28.87 23.92
CA TYR A 654 7.01 29.25 25.14
C TYR A 654 7.37 28.34 26.31
N VAL A 655 7.29 28.89 27.55
CA VAL A 655 7.40 28.13 28.80
C VAL A 655 6.35 28.62 29.79
N GLY A 656 5.66 27.70 30.46
CA GLY A 656 4.64 28.11 31.46
C GLY A 656 3.75 26.97 31.90
N GLU A 657 2.48 27.23 32.04
CA GLU A 657 1.42 26.29 32.36
C GLU A 657 0.36 26.28 31.24
N ILE A 658 -0.29 25.17 31.04
CA ILE A 658 -1.47 25.07 30.18
C ILE A 658 -2.66 25.76 30.91
N ASP A 659 -3.55 26.41 30.17
CA ASP A 659 -4.73 27.08 30.70
C ASP A 659 -5.66 26.04 31.40
N PRO A 660 -6.15 26.31 32.63
CA PRO A 660 -7.06 25.41 33.34
C PRO A 660 -8.34 25.11 32.57
N GLY A 661 -8.84 26.03 31.77
CA GLY A 661 -10.01 25.80 30.92
C GLY A 661 -9.72 24.79 29.81
N VAL A 662 -8.54 24.88 29.22
CA VAL A 662 -8.05 23.88 28.25
C VAL A 662 -7.91 22.51 28.92
N LEU A 663 -7.28 22.44 30.09
CA LEU A 663 -7.14 21.17 30.81
C LEU A 663 -8.50 20.53 31.16
N ALA A 664 -9.47 21.33 31.54
CA ALA A 664 -10.82 20.86 31.81
C ALA A 664 -11.52 20.23 30.60
N GLU A 665 -11.32 20.80 29.38
CA GLU A 665 -11.83 20.23 28.12
C GLU A 665 -11.25 18.84 27.86
N TRP A 666 -10.03 18.56 28.31
CA TRP A 666 -9.35 17.27 28.13
C TRP A 666 -9.53 16.32 29.32
N GLY A 667 -10.31 16.72 30.35
CA GLY A 667 -10.54 15.93 31.55
C GLY A 667 -9.30 15.77 32.44
N ILE A 668 -8.38 16.75 32.40
CA ILE A 668 -7.14 16.77 33.17
C ILE A 668 -7.38 17.67 34.40
N GLU A 669 -7.36 17.09 35.59
CA GLU A 669 -7.62 17.80 36.83
C GLU A 669 -6.36 18.45 37.43
N GLU A 670 -5.20 17.93 37.10
CA GLU A 670 -3.91 18.43 37.62
C GLU A 670 -3.35 19.58 36.77
N ARG A 671 -2.49 20.39 37.38
CA ARG A 671 -1.74 21.41 36.61
C ARG A 671 -0.78 20.73 35.69
N VAL A 672 -0.54 21.34 34.54
CA VAL A 672 0.45 20.84 33.57
C VAL A 672 1.40 21.96 33.21
N GLY A 673 2.69 21.79 33.56
CA GLY A 673 3.77 22.65 33.10
C GLY A 673 4.02 22.36 31.61
N TRP A 674 4.31 23.41 30.84
CA TRP A 674 4.48 23.33 29.39
C TRP A 674 5.77 23.99 28.92
N ILE A 675 6.45 23.34 27.96
CA ILE A 675 7.53 23.90 27.17
C ILE A 675 7.27 23.59 25.71
N GLU A 676 7.41 24.59 24.83
CA GLU A 676 7.40 24.43 23.38
C GLU A 676 8.58 25.21 22.80
N LEU A 677 9.38 24.56 21.94
CA LEU A 677 10.54 25.15 21.30
C LEU A 677 10.60 24.77 19.82
N GLU A 678 10.85 25.75 18.97
CA GLU A 678 11.17 25.54 17.55
C GLU A 678 12.63 25.09 17.42
N LEU A 679 12.85 23.81 17.11
CA LEU A 679 14.16 23.18 17.23
C LEU A 679 15.18 23.70 16.23
N GLU A 680 14.76 24.04 15.03
CA GLU A 680 15.66 24.59 14.02
C GLU A 680 16.27 25.94 14.42
N ARG A 681 15.56 26.67 15.28
CA ARG A 681 15.99 27.97 15.79
C ARG A 681 16.68 27.86 17.15
N PHE A 682 16.28 26.87 17.97
CA PHE A 682 16.77 26.68 19.32
C PHE A 682 18.08 25.89 19.38
N LEU A 683 18.18 24.78 18.66
CA LEU A 683 19.37 23.93 18.70
C LEU A 683 20.55 24.55 17.93
N PRO A 684 21.73 24.64 18.52
CA PRO A 684 22.89 25.22 17.86
C PRO A 684 23.30 24.38 16.64
N ARG A 685 23.63 25.05 15.55
CA ARG A 685 24.10 24.41 14.30
C ARG A 685 25.58 24.04 14.38
N GLU A 686 26.32 24.75 15.23
CA GLU A 686 27.75 24.54 15.48
C GLU A 686 27.97 24.12 16.92
N ARG A 687 29.02 23.37 17.15
CA ARG A 687 29.37 22.94 18.50
C ARG A 687 30.05 24.11 19.21
N SER A 688 29.42 24.66 20.24
CA SER A 688 30.06 25.61 21.12
C SER A 688 31.01 24.86 22.08
N TYR A 689 32.23 25.37 22.20
CA TYR A 689 33.16 24.83 23.19
C TYR A 689 33.12 25.72 24.44
N VAL A 690 32.79 25.11 25.56
CA VAL A 690 32.86 25.77 26.85
C VAL A 690 34.29 25.76 27.31
N GLN A 691 34.84 26.95 27.55
CA GLN A 691 36.15 27.07 28.18
C GLN A 691 36.00 26.91 29.68
N ALA A 692 36.85 26.07 30.28
CA ALA A 692 36.92 25.94 31.72
C ALA A 692 37.31 27.31 32.35
N ARG A 693 36.49 27.77 33.29
CA ARG A 693 36.84 28.94 34.12
C ARG A 693 37.74 28.49 35.26
N PRO A 694 38.80 29.26 35.54
CA PRO A 694 39.65 28.99 36.72
C PRO A 694 38.80 29.00 38.00
N ILE A 695 38.95 27.98 38.83
CA ILE A 695 38.32 27.97 40.16
C ILE A 695 39.10 28.97 41.05
N SER A 696 38.37 29.97 41.60
CA SER A 696 38.98 30.91 42.53
C SER A 696 39.45 30.21 43.80
N ARG A 697 40.64 30.60 44.29
CA ARG A 697 41.21 30.14 45.56
C ARG A 697 40.74 31.00 46.74
N PHE A 698 40.04 32.06 46.45
CA PHE A 698 39.66 33.05 47.49
C PHE A 698 38.21 32.79 47.91
N PRO A 699 37.85 33.12 49.18
CA PRO A 699 36.51 32.91 49.67
C PRO A 699 35.52 33.85 48.95
N SER A 700 34.31 33.35 48.74
CA SER A 700 33.17 34.18 48.30
C SER A 700 32.55 34.95 49.45
N SER A 701 31.80 35.99 49.11
CA SER A 701 30.98 36.80 50.05
C SER A 701 29.53 36.79 49.52
N ASP A 702 28.59 36.34 50.34
CA ASP A 702 27.17 36.35 50.01
C ASP A 702 26.47 37.51 50.67
N ILE A 703 25.61 38.21 49.93
CA ILE A 703 24.72 39.23 50.48
C ILE A 703 23.31 38.99 50.01
N ASP A 704 22.34 39.26 50.87
CA ASP A 704 20.93 39.21 50.57
C ASP A 704 20.39 40.63 50.43
N LEU A 705 19.70 40.89 49.31
CA LEU A 705 19.05 42.16 49.02
C LEU A 705 17.58 41.91 48.68
N ALA A 706 16.67 42.64 49.33
CA ALA A 706 15.25 42.56 49.00
C ALA A 706 14.79 43.90 48.42
N PHE A 707 14.16 43.90 47.30
CA PHE A 707 13.64 45.10 46.63
C PHE A 707 12.13 45.03 46.54
N VAL A 708 11.47 46.11 46.98
CA VAL A 708 10.05 46.32 46.67
C VAL A 708 9.93 46.89 45.29
N VAL A 709 9.30 46.14 44.38
CA VAL A 709 9.16 46.51 42.93
C VAL A 709 7.68 46.49 42.56
N PRO A 710 7.25 47.33 41.60
CA PRO A 710 5.92 47.25 41.03
C PRO A 710 5.66 45.87 40.40
N ASP A 711 4.44 45.38 40.45
CA ASP A 711 4.06 44.10 39.85
C ASP A 711 4.26 44.04 38.36
N THR A 712 4.28 45.17 37.68
CA THR A 712 4.56 45.29 36.23
C THR A 712 6.01 45.10 35.86
N VAL A 713 6.96 45.13 36.81
CA VAL A 713 8.40 44.95 36.57
C VAL A 713 8.76 43.48 36.67
N PRO A 714 9.17 42.79 35.58
CA PRO A 714 9.61 41.43 35.60
C PRO A 714 10.82 41.20 36.50
N ALA A 715 10.85 40.09 37.26
CA ALA A 715 11.99 39.75 38.11
C ALA A 715 13.28 39.58 37.30
N ALA A 716 13.21 39.11 36.08
CA ALA A 716 14.31 38.93 35.18
C ALA A 716 15.00 40.26 34.78
N LEU A 717 14.24 41.37 34.66
CA LEU A 717 14.83 42.69 34.41
C LEU A 717 15.59 43.19 35.62
N VAL A 718 15.07 42.96 36.86
CA VAL A 718 15.81 43.29 38.06
C VAL A 718 17.08 42.47 38.20
N GLU A 719 17.03 41.18 37.88
CA GLU A 719 18.18 40.29 37.88
C GLU A 719 19.23 40.69 36.86
N SER A 720 18.82 41.05 35.64
CA SER A 720 19.75 41.57 34.61
C SER A 720 20.48 42.85 35.08
N THR A 721 19.71 43.80 35.66
CA THR A 721 20.29 45.02 36.23
C THR A 721 21.26 44.73 37.35
N LEU A 722 20.96 43.77 38.22
CA LEU A 722 21.87 43.33 39.30
C LEU A 722 23.16 42.76 38.72
N ARG A 723 23.09 41.91 37.66
CA ARG A 723 24.25 41.33 37.00
C ARG A 723 25.13 42.40 36.34
N ASP A 724 24.50 43.28 35.57
CA ASP A 724 25.20 44.34 34.83
C ASP A 724 25.90 45.33 35.82
N ALA A 725 25.20 45.72 36.86
CA ALA A 725 25.73 46.65 37.82
C ALA A 725 26.82 46.06 38.77
N ALA A 726 26.71 44.77 39.07
CA ALA A 726 27.69 44.07 39.89
C ALA A 726 29.01 43.75 39.19
N GLY A 727 28.98 43.58 37.83
CA GLY A 727 30.13 43.35 36.98
C GLY A 727 30.87 42.05 37.30
N GLU A 728 32.18 42.02 37.01
CA GLU A 728 33.00 40.77 37.05
C GLU A 728 33.14 40.14 38.44
N LEU A 729 32.81 40.84 39.51
CA LEU A 729 32.85 40.29 40.88
C LEU A 729 31.64 39.41 41.23
N LEU A 730 30.57 39.47 40.47
CA LEU A 730 29.38 38.66 40.67
C LEU A 730 29.62 37.27 40.13
N GLU A 731 29.66 36.27 41.00
CA GLU A 731 29.73 34.87 40.64
C GLU A 731 28.32 34.32 40.37
N ALA A 732 27.34 34.65 41.21
CA ALA A 732 25.96 34.15 41.08
C ALA A 732 24.93 35.15 41.64
N VAL A 733 23.77 35.19 41.07
CA VAL A 733 22.58 35.84 41.59
C VAL A 733 21.44 34.84 41.62
N HIS A 734 20.70 34.79 42.72
CA HIS A 734 19.60 33.86 42.91
C HIS A 734 18.40 34.54 43.57
N LEU A 735 17.26 34.58 42.90
CA LEU A 735 15.98 34.97 43.50
C LEU A 735 15.49 33.85 44.39
N PHE A 736 15.44 34.04 45.68
CA PHE A 736 15.07 33.01 46.64
C PHE A 736 13.74 33.24 47.33
N ASP A 737 13.19 34.48 47.30
CA ASP A 737 11.87 34.79 47.90
C ASP A 737 11.11 35.83 47.10
N VAL A 738 9.81 35.67 47.02
CA VAL A 738 8.84 36.62 46.44
C VAL A 738 7.74 36.83 47.43
N TYR A 739 7.76 37.96 48.11
CA TYR A 739 6.82 38.23 49.22
C TYR A 739 5.78 39.31 48.87
N ARG A 740 4.54 39.03 49.21
CA ARG A 740 3.43 39.98 49.18
C ARG A 740 2.77 39.98 50.54
N GLY A 741 2.58 41.10 51.13
CA GLY A 741 1.94 41.18 52.45
C GLY A 741 2.32 42.44 53.24
N GLN A 742 2.29 42.33 54.54
CA GLN A 742 2.54 43.50 55.40
C GLN A 742 3.88 44.15 55.10
N GLY A 743 3.86 45.46 54.91
CA GLY A 743 5.05 46.27 54.58
C GLY A 743 5.40 46.33 53.07
N VAL A 744 4.56 45.75 52.20
CA VAL A 744 4.66 45.89 50.74
C VAL A 744 3.40 46.59 50.23
N PRO A 745 3.52 47.71 49.45
CA PRO A 745 2.36 48.41 48.91
C PRO A 745 1.49 47.48 47.98
N GLU A 746 0.21 47.84 47.89
CA GLU A 746 -0.68 47.19 46.91
C GLU A 746 -0.19 47.44 45.48
N GLY A 747 -0.20 46.45 44.60
CA GLY A 747 0.36 46.57 43.26
C GLY A 747 1.89 46.41 43.19
N ALA A 748 2.52 46.00 44.31
CA ALA A 748 3.96 45.76 44.39
C ALA A 748 4.24 44.38 45.05
N ARG A 749 5.47 43.93 44.90
CA ARG A 749 6.02 42.72 45.55
C ARG A 749 7.47 42.97 45.99
N SER A 750 7.89 42.25 47.01
CA SER A 750 9.29 42.23 47.43
C SER A 750 9.97 41.02 46.79
N LEU A 751 11.06 41.30 46.04
CA LEU A 751 11.91 40.28 45.44
C LEU A 751 13.21 40.22 46.24
N ALA A 752 13.53 39.05 46.79
CA ALA A 752 14.77 38.89 47.58
C ALA A 752 15.80 38.06 46.79
N TYR A 753 16.91 38.69 46.54
CA TYR A 753 18.01 38.09 45.79
C TYR A 753 19.21 37.83 46.68
N ARG A 754 19.83 36.65 46.52
CA ARG A 754 21.15 36.34 47.02
C ARG A 754 22.18 36.63 45.97
N LEU A 755 23.14 37.51 46.26
CA LEU A 755 24.25 37.81 45.34
C LEU A 755 25.51 37.23 45.96
N ARG A 756 26.21 36.39 45.18
CA ARG A 756 27.52 35.87 45.56
C ARG A 756 28.61 36.60 44.80
N PHE A 757 29.53 37.16 45.57
CA PHE A 757 30.68 37.86 45.01
C PHE A 757 31.95 37.04 45.25
N GLN A 758 32.83 36.98 44.26
CA GLN A 758 34.14 36.36 44.37
C GLN A 758 35.13 36.98 43.38
N ALA A 759 36.33 37.24 43.82
CA ALA A 759 37.41 37.69 42.95
C ALA A 759 38.34 36.51 42.57
N GLN A 760 38.96 36.57 41.40
CA GLN A 760 39.87 35.53 40.93
C GLN A 760 41.31 35.71 41.45
N ASP A 761 41.63 36.92 41.90
CA ASP A 761 43.00 37.37 42.18
C ASP A 761 43.25 37.71 43.68
N ARG A 762 42.16 37.89 44.48
CA ARG A 762 42.29 38.29 45.92
C ARG A 762 41.08 37.92 46.71
N THR A 763 41.24 37.97 48.04
CA THR A 763 40.08 37.99 48.97
C THR A 763 39.41 39.38 48.92
N LEU A 764 38.08 39.38 48.79
CA LEU A 764 37.26 40.61 48.84
C LEU A 764 37.33 41.24 50.25
N THR A 765 37.51 42.51 50.29
CA THR A 765 37.40 43.31 51.56
C THR A 765 35.95 43.74 51.77
N ASP A 766 35.57 44.06 53.02
CA ASP A 766 34.26 44.62 53.32
C ASP A 766 33.95 45.89 52.51
N GLY A 767 35.02 46.69 52.20
CA GLY A 767 34.92 47.86 51.36
C GLY A 767 34.61 47.58 49.89
N ASP A 768 35.13 46.47 49.32
CA ASP A 768 34.80 45.98 47.97
C ASP A 768 33.34 45.59 47.87
N VAL A 769 32.85 44.75 48.84
CA VAL A 769 31.48 44.28 48.87
C VAL A 769 30.50 45.46 49.13
N ALA A 770 30.83 46.39 50.06
CA ALA A 770 29.99 47.54 50.31
C ALA A 770 29.83 48.46 49.10
N ARG A 771 30.93 48.65 48.31
CA ARG A 771 30.88 49.43 47.10
C ARG A 771 30.00 48.83 46.05
N VAL A 772 30.16 47.56 45.77
CA VAL A 772 29.33 46.82 44.76
C VAL A 772 27.88 46.78 45.23
N ARG A 773 27.65 46.52 46.53
CA ARG A 773 26.30 46.56 47.13
C ARG A 773 25.61 47.91 46.90
N ALA A 774 26.30 49.03 47.12
CA ALA A 774 25.75 50.38 46.89
C ALA A 774 25.44 50.58 45.39
N GLN A 775 26.31 50.07 44.52
CA GLN A 775 26.20 50.19 43.09
C GLN A 775 24.98 49.45 42.53
N VAL A 776 24.77 48.17 42.93
CA VAL A 776 23.62 47.37 42.48
C VAL A 776 22.30 47.93 43.04
N ILE A 777 22.27 48.42 44.32
CA ILE A 777 21.09 49.06 44.90
C ILE A 777 20.71 50.32 44.10
N ALA A 778 21.66 51.21 43.81
CA ALA A 778 21.40 52.43 43.07
C ALA A 778 20.95 52.15 41.64
N ALA A 779 21.52 51.13 40.97
CA ALA A 779 21.13 50.73 39.65
C ALA A 779 19.66 50.22 39.61
N VAL A 780 19.30 49.31 40.51
CA VAL A 780 17.94 48.77 40.60
C VAL A 780 16.91 49.84 40.90
N GLU A 781 17.20 50.72 41.89
CA GLU A 781 16.31 51.82 42.31
C GLU A 781 16.08 52.83 41.19
N SER A 782 17.14 53.14 40.42
CA SER A 782 17.04 54.09 39.33
C SER A 782 16.34 53.53 38.09
N SER A 783 16.51 52.21 37.78
CA SER A 783 15.99 51.60 36.56
C SER A 783 14.58 51.07 36.65
N HIS A 784 14.10 50.69 37.85
CA HIS A 784 12.87 49.91 38.03
C HIS A 784 11.82 50.50 38.94
N ALA A 785 11.92 51.79 39.33
CA ALA A 785 11.06 52.37 40.32
C ALA A 785 11.00 51.55 41.62
N ALA A 786 12.07 50.85 41.93
CA ALA A 786 12.23 49.94 43.03
C ALA A 786 12.76 50.63 44.27
N ARG A 787 12.58 50.04 45.47
CA ARG A 787 13.21 50.49 46.71
C ARG A 787 13.77 49.30 47.46
N LEU A 788 14.94 49.44 48.02
CA LEU A 788 15.51 48.48 48.93
C LEU A 788 14.57 48.33 50.15
N ARG A 789 14.20 47.11 50.48
CA ARG A 789 13.45 46.79 51.68
C ARG A 789 14.40 46.69 52.86
N GLY A 790 14.20 47.56 53.86
CA GLY A 790 15.00 47.61 55.07
C GLY A 790 14.72 46.46 56.03
#